data_988340a14b61a77db82597579ae154c3
#
_entry.id   988340a14b61a77db82597579ae154c3
#
_cell.length_a   1.000
_cell.length_b   1.000
_cell.length_c   1.000
_cell.angle_alpha   90.00
_cell.angle_beta   90.00
_cell.angle_gamma   90.00
#
_symmetry.space_group_name_H-M   'P 1'
#
loop_
_entity.id
_entity.type
_entity.pdbx_description
1 polymer ?
#
loop_
_entity_poly.entity_id
_entity_poly.type
_entity_poly.pdbx_seq_one_letter_code
_entity_poly.pdbx_strand_id
1 'polypeptide(L)'
;MPEGIIQKKRKTDDVSSVKPPRPSKIFSPFRVLGNVTDSTPFAIGTLGSTFYAVTSVGRSFQIYDLATLHLLFVSQTQTPSKITCLTAHHHYVYAGYGNQIGIYKRGRLEHTLTCETNGNINQLLVFGEYFIATCSKGDIFVFKKTEGKKYATELYTTIRVVNSDIEGEIVGLLHPPTYLNKIVVATSNSIFIINVRSGKLLYKSKDQQFDGEFISAIEAAPVLDVIAVGTSSGNVFLYNLKKGKILGSKIITSGAESSSKVTSISFRTDGAPHLVASLNNGDLYFYDLNKRARVHVLRNAHKETHGGVANAKFLNGQPIVLTNGGDNHLKEFVFDPNLTTSNSSIVPPPRHLRSRGGHSAPPVAIEFPQEDKTHFLLSASRDKTFWTFSLRKDAQAQEMSQRLQKSKDGKRQAGQVSSMKEKFPEIVSIASSYAREGEWDNIITAHKDEPFARTWDSRNKRVGKHILKTIDDGMVKAVCISQCGNFGLVGSSSGGIGSYNLQSGLLRKKYVLHKNSVTGLAIDGMNRKMVSCGLDGVVGFYDFGKSRYLGKLQLDAPITSMIYHRSSDLIACALDDLSIVVIDVTTQKIVRVLYGHTNRISGMDFSPDGRWIVSVGLDSTLRTWDLPTGGCIDGVILPVVATSVKFSPLGDVLATTHVSGNGVSLWTNRAQFRPVSTRHVEEDEFATMLLPNASGDGGSTMLDGALEDDQAEGDFTINEIYDSVEQISEDLITLSSGPRTKFNTLLHLDTIKQSSKPKEAPKKPENAPFFLQLTGQAVGDRASVAEGKVVEQETTVEDNASKLRKLDNQVRSFESEFTKLLREAGEQDDFTEFLTYLLGLSPSVLDLEIRSINSFPPLTEMINFIKALNVGLRSNLNFEILETLYTMFFKIHGDIIHQYENEQELHDVLEEYNQLNKETNEKLDSLVKYCSSIVNFIS
;
A
#
# COMPACT_ATOMS: atom_id res chain seq x y z
N MET A 1 -6.40 35.77 -61.28
CA MET A 1 -6.07 36.49 -60.09
C MET A 1 -7.29 37.22 -59.60
N PRO A 2 -7.86 36.96 -58.48
CA PRO A 2 -7.39 37.44 -57.19
C PRO A 2 -7.41 36.38 -56.07
N GLU A 3 -6.62 36.70 -55.06
CA GLU A 3 -6.32 35.94 -53.89
C GLU A 3 -7.51 35.76 -52.93
N GLY A 4 -7.77 34.53 -52.51
CA GLY A 4 -8.72 34.22 -51.47
C GLY A 4 -8.03 34.30 -50.08
N ILE A 5 -8.40 35.30 -49.31
CA ILE A 5 -8.01 35.47 -47.91
C ILE A 5 -8.76 34.47 -47.09
N ILE A 6 -8.04 33.45 -46.57
CA ILE A 6 -8.59 32.51 -45.55
C ILE A 6 -8.57 33.25 -44.21
N GLN A 7 -9.77 33.72 -43.78
CA GLN A 7 -10.00 34.19 -42.43
C GLN A 7 -9.87 33.02 -41.45
N LYS A 8 -8.77 32.98 -40.66
CA LYS A 8 -8.71 32.17 -39.46
C LYS A 8 -9.80 32.62 -38.47
N LYS A 9 -10.83 31.81 -38.30
CA LYS A 9 -11.78 31.95 -37.17
C LYS A 9 -10.95 31.87 -35.89
N ARG A 10 -10.91 32.96 -35.13
CA ARG A 10 -10.49 32.93 -33.71
C ARG A 10 -11.44 31.97 -32.99
N LYS A 11 -10.90 30.87 -32.45
CA LYS A 11 -11.60 30.09 -31.43
C LYS A 11 -11.73 30.99 -30.21
N THR A 12 -12.95 31.26 -29.85
CA THR A 12 -13.33 31.82 -28.55
C THR A 12 -12.81 30.91 -27.48
N ASP A 13 -12.18 31.49 -26.45
CA ASP A 13 -11.73 30.82 -25.24
C ASP A 13 -12.96 30.23 -24.52
N ASP A 14 -13.25 28.97 -24.80
CA ASP A 14 -14.20 28.18 -24.03
C ASP A 14 -13.44 27.40 -22.98
N VAL A 15 -13.82 27.69 -21.72
CA VAL A 15 -13.77 26.87 -20.53
C VAL A 15 -12.66 25.84 -20.56
N SER A 16 -11.65 26.06 -19.74
CA SER A 16 -10.57 25.13 -19.46
C SER A 16 -11.11 23.69 -19.29
N SER A 17 -11.10 22.92 -20.36
CA SER A 17 -11.25 21.48 -20.30
C SER A 17 -10.03 20.98 -19.50
N VAL A 18 -10.28 20.61 -18.25
CA VAL A 18 -9.31 19.90 -17.43
C VAL A 18 -8.96 18.64 -18.22
N LYS A 19 -7.74 18.64 -18.81
CA LYS A 19 -7.25 17.44 -19.51
C LYS A 19 -7.29 16.28 -18.51
N PRO A 20 -7.77 15.11 -18.90
CA PRO A 20 -7.74 13.95 -18.02
C PRO A 20 -6.31 13.72 -17.49
N PRO A 21 -6.17 13.29 -16.23
CA PRO A 21 -4.86 13.07 -15.64
C PRO A 21 -4.10 11.99 -16.43
N ARG A 22 -2.94 12.32 -16.95
CA ARG A 22 -2.07 11.36 -17.64
C ARG A 22 -1.39 10.49 -16.62
N PRO A 23 -1.33 9.14 -16.80
CA PRO A 23 -0.58 8.25 -15.93
C PRO A 23 0.92 8.40 -16.13
N SER A 24 1.73 8.15 -15.09
CA SER A 24 3.18 8.08 -15.21
C SER A 24 3.59 6.85 -16.03
N LYS A 25 4.69 6.98 -16.77
CA LYS A 25 5.26 5.88 -17.56
C LYS A 25 5.93 4.80 -16.68
N ILE A 26 6.51 5.22 -15.54
CA ILE A 26 7.34 4.37 -14.70
C ILE A 26 6.61 3.97 -13.41
N PHE A 27 5.94 4.89 -12.74
CA PHE A 27 5.36 4.65 -11.42
C PHE A 27 3.84 4.58 -11.45
N SER A 28 3.31 3.62 -10.72
CA SER A 28 1.87 3.44 -10.49
C SER A 28 1.58 3.50 -8.99
N PRO A 29 0.52 4.18 -8.53
CA PRO A 29 0.16 4.19 -7.11
C PRO A 29 -0.21 2.78 -6.65
N PHE A 30 0.38 2.35 -5.52
CA PHE A 30 0.15 1.02 -5.00
C PHE A 30 -0.65 1.06 -3.70
N ARG A 31 -0.07 1.56 -2.61
CA ARG A 31 -0.74 1.66 -1.31
C ARG A 31 0.00 2.59 -0.36
N VAL A 32 -0.62 2.88 0.79
CA VAL A 32 0.02 3.61 1.89
C VAL A 32 0.27 2.69 3.08
N LEU A 33 1.45 2.79 3.68
CA LEU A 33 1.81 2.09 4.90
C LEU A 33 1.63 3.00 6.12
N GLY A 34 1.22 2.40 7.23
CA GLY A 34 1.16 3.08 8.52
C GLY A 34 -0.08 3.95 8.73
N ASN A 35 -1.05 3.97 7.82
CA ASN A 35 -2.34 4.60 8.05
C ASN A 35 -3.33 3.56 8.57
N VAL A 36 -3.92 3.81 9.74
CA VAL A 36 -4.87 2.91 10.41
C VAL A 36 -6.23 3.57 10.57
N THR A 37 -6.27 4.81 11.00
CA THR A 37 -7.50 5.57 11.22
C THR A 37 -7.25 7.08 11.13
N ASP A 38 -8.28 7.81 10.81
CA ASP A 38 -8.30 9.27 10.93
C ASP A 38 -9.22 9.71 12.08
N SER A 39 -9.58 11.00 12.12
CA SER A 39 -10.48 11.57 13.12
C SER A 39 -11.96 11.21 12.92
N THR A 40 -12.33 10.45 11.86
CA THR A 40 -13.70 9.98 11.69
C THR A 40 -14.04 8.86 12.66
N PRO A 41 -15.26 8.85 13.25
CA PRO A 41 -15.72 7.78 14.12
C PRO A 41 -15.70 6.44 13.38
N PHE A 42 -15.14 5.40 14.01
CA PHE A 42 -15.18 4.04 13.48
C PHE A 42 -16.58 3.44 13.62
N ALA A 43 -16.89 2.45 12.80
CA ALA A 43 -18.09 1.65 12.90
C ALA A 43 -17.74 0.21 13.33
N ILE A 44 -18.61 -0.41 14.13
CA ILE A 44 -18.50 -1.82 14.52
C ILE A 44 -19.58 -2.60 13.78
N GLY A 45 -19.18 -3.69 13.13
CA GLY A 45 -20.08 -4.65 12.52
C GLY A 45 -19.91 -6.05 13.13
N THR A 46 -20.89 -6.92 12.88
CA THR A 46 -20.87 -8.31 13.33
C THR A 46 -20.96 -9.26 12.16
N LEU A 47 -20.11 -10.28 12.14
CA LEU A 47 -20.13 -11.39 11.19
C LEU A 47 -20.32 -12.69 11.96
N GLY A 48 -21.58 -13.12 12.10
CA GLY A 48 -21.92 -14.22 12.99
C GLY A 48 -21.57 -13.88 14.44
N SER A 49 -20.63 -14.62 15.03
CA SER A 49 -20.14 -14.41 16.40
C SER A 49 -18.91 -13.47 16.49
N THR A 50 -18.33 -13.07 15.37
CA THR A 50 -17.11 -12.23 15.33
C THR A 50 -17.46 -10.77 15.11
N PHE A 51 -16.70 -9.89 15.76
CA PHE A 51 -16.80 -8.44 15.56
C PHE A 51 -15.70 -7.94 14.63
N TYR A 52 -16.04 -6.95 13.83
CA TYR A 52 -15.06 -6.23 13.02
C TYR A 52 -15.25 -4.72 13.17
N ALA A 53 -14.15 -3.99 13.06
CA ALA A 53 -14.16 -2.52 13.04
C ALA A 53 -13.87 -2.00 11.64
N VAL A 54 -14.56 -0.94 11.26
CA VAL A 54 -14.32 -0.21 10.03
C VAL A 54 -13.78 1.17 10.38
N THR A 55 -12.58 1.49 9.92
CA THR A 55 -11.92 2.77 10.13
C THR A 55 -11.75 3.51 8.83
N SER A 56 -11.93 4.82 8.83
CA SER A 56 -11.65 5.69 7.69
C SER A 56 -10.18 6.07 7.61
N VAL A 57 -9.67 6.13 6.39
CA VAL A 57 -8.34 6.66 6.07
C VAL A 57 -8.49 7.61 4.88
N GLY A 58 -8.99 8.81 5.16
CA GLY A 58 -9.21 9.84 4.15
C GLY A 58 -10.28 9.47 3.11
N ARG A 59 -9.88 9.01 1.93
CA ARG A 59 -10.75 8.64 0.80
C ARG A 59 -10.95 7.12 0.66
N SER A 60 -10.51 6.35 1.64
CA SER A 60 -10.70 4.89 1.71
C SER A 60 -11.03 4.47 3.13
N PHE A 61 -11.44 3.22 3.31
CA PHE A 61 -11.66 2.63 4.63
C PHE A 61 -11.00 1.26 4.72
N GLN A 62 -10.72 0.86 5.95
CA GLN A 62 -10.10 -0.41 6.30
C GLN A 62 -11.00 -1.19 7.26
N ILE A 63 -11.00 -2.51 7.13
CA ILE A 63 -11.78 -3.42 7.98
C ILE A 63 -10.83 -4.29 8.77
N TYR A 64 -10.91 -4.20 10.10
CA TYR A 64 -10.10 -4.94 11.04
C TYR A 64 -10.91 -5.99 11.79
N ASP A 65 -10.35 -7.17 11.98
CA ASP A 65 -10.86 -8.16 12.91
C ASP A 65 -10.59 -7.71 14.36
N LEU A 66 -11.63 -7.64 15.20
CA LEU A 66 -11.48 -7.22 16.59
C LEU A 66 -10.93 -8.30 17.51
N ALA A 67 -10.91 -9.57 17.08
CA ALA A 67 -10.27 -10.62 17.87
C ALA A 67 -8.73 -10.51 17.85
N THR A 68 -8.14 -10.02 16.77
CA THR A 68 -6.69 -10.00 16.55
C THR A 68 -6.14 -8.63 16.16
N LEU A 69 -6.98 -7.66 15.82
CA LEU A 69 -6.67 -6.39 15.14
C LEU A 69 -5.88 -6.58 13.84
N HIS A 70 -6.12 -7.69 13.12
CA HIS A 70 -5.57 -7.87 11.79
C HIS A 70 -6.45 -7.20 10.74
N LEU A 71 -5.80 -6.63 9.73
CA LEU A 71 -6.47 -6.08 8.57
C LEU A 71 -7.10 -7.20 7.74
N LEU A 72 -8.42 -7.16 7.54
CA LEU A 72 -9.17 -8.14 6.76
C LEU A 72 -9.36 -7.68 5.32
N PHE A 73 -9.88 -6.47 5.14
CA PHE A 73 -10.17 -5.89 3.83
C PHE A 73 -9.88 -4.39 3.82
N VAL A 74 -9.63 -3.88 2.63
CA VAL A 74 -9.50 -2.46 2.33
C VAL A 74 -10.49 -2.12 1.22
N SER A 75 -10.99 -0.89 1.17
CA SER A 75 -11.83 -0.44 0.06
C SER A 75 -11.04 -0.50 -1.25
N GLN A 76 -11.59 -1.15 -2.27
CA GLN A 76 -10.89 -1.39 -3.53
C GLN A 76 -10.61 -0.10 -4.30
N THR A 77 -11.59 0.81 -4.34
CA THR A 77 -11.49 2.09 -5.03
C THR A 77 -11.52 3.25 -4.03
N GLN A 78 -10.88 4.35 -4.38
CA GLN A 78 -10.99 5.60 -3.61
C GLN A 78 -12.34 6.25 -3.84
N THR A 79 -12.87 6.86 -2.78
CA THR A 79 -14.08 7.67 -2.89
C THR A 79 -13.76 9.02 -3.56
N PRO A 80 -14.71 9.63 -4.29
CA PRO A 80 -14.51 10.94 -4.93
C PRO A 80 -14.12 12.05 -3.95
N SER A 81 -14.66 12.01 -2.72
CA SER A 81 -14.31 12.94 -1.65
C SER A 81 -14.00 12.23 -0.34
N LYS A 82 -13.48 12.95 0.65
CA LYS A 82 -13.13 12.38 1.96
C LYS A 82 -14.37 11.78 2.62
N ILE A 83 -14.20 10.61 3.23
CA ILE A 83 -15.24 9.93 4.02
C ILE A 83 -15.51 10.72 5.29
N THR A 84 -16.77 11.05 5.51
CA THR A 84 -17.25 11.83 6.67
C THR A 84 -17.87 10.96 7.75
N CYS A 85 -18.53 9.87 7.36
CA CYS A 85 -19.20 8.95 8.28
C CYS A 85 -19.18 7.51 7.76
N LEU A 86 -19.19 6.58 8.70
CA LEU A 86 -19.18 5.14 8.44
C LEU A 86 -20.26 4.46 9.26
N THR A 87 -20.88 3.43 8.67
CA THR A 87 -21.78 2.53 9.39
C THR A 87 -21.62 1.11 8.84
N ALA A 88 -21.70 0.13 9.71
CA ALA A 88 -21.53 -1.28 9.34
C ALA A 88 -22.78 -2.08 9.77
N HIS A 89 -23.28 -2.92 8.89
CA HIS A 89 -24.41 -3.79 9.16
C HIS A 89 -24.21 -5.15 8.46
N HIS A 90 -24.05 -6.21 9.24
CA HIS A 90 -23.70 -7.56 8.76
C HIS A 90 -22.48 -7.56 7.83
N HIS A 91 -22.68 -7.92 6.55
CA HIS A 91 -21.62 -7.99 5.54
C HIS A 91 -21.38 -6.67 4.79
N TYR A 92 -22.19 -5.64 5.06
CA TYR A 92 -22.17 -4.38 4.32
C TYR A 92 -21.57 -3.26 5.15
N VAL A 93 -20.78 -2.45 4.48
CA VAL A 93 -20.23 -1.21 5.01
C VAL A 93 -20.82 -0.06 4.18
N TYR A 94 -21.34 0.94 4.86
CA TYR A 94 -21.89 2.14 4.27
C TYR A 94 -20.93 3.29 4.58
N ALA A 95 -20.44 3.96 3.55
CA ALA A 95 -19.55 5.10 3.68
C ALA A 95 -20.19 6.33 3.05
N GLY A 96 -20.34 7.40 3.84
CA GLY A 96 -20.82 8.69 3.37
C GLY A 96 -19.65 9.59 2.97
N TYR A 97 -19.74 10.19 1.79
CA TYR A 97 -18.74 11.12 1.25
C TYR A 97 -19.41 12.17 0.36
N GLY A 98 -19.21 13.45 0.69
CA GLY A 98 -19.92 14.54 0.00
C GLY A 98 -21.44 14.35 0.08
N ASN A 99 -22.11 14.30 -1.06
CA ASN A 99 -23.54 14.04 -1.20
C ASN A 99 -23.89 12.59 -1.61
N GLN A 100 -22.91 11.68 -1.57
CA GLN A 100 -23.05 10.30 -2.00
C GLN A 100 -22.79 9.33 -0.84
N ILE A 101 -23.39 8.13 -0.96
CA ILE A 101 -23.19 7.04 -0.03
C ILE A 101 -22.82 5.78 -0.81
N GLY A 102 -21.66 5.25 -0.58
CA GLY A 102 -21.23 3.99 -1.14
C GLY A 102 -21.64 2.81 -0.26
N ILE A 103 -22.19 1.77 -0.87
CA ILE A 103 -22.51 0.49 -0.23
C ILE A 103 -21.46 -0.53 -0.67
N TYR A 104 -20.69 -1.03 0.30
CA TYR A 104 -19.56 -1.91 0.05
C TYR A 104 -19.77 -3.27 0.70
N LYS A 105 -19.28 -4.32 0.02
CA LYS A 105 -19.24 -5.68 0.55
C LYS A 105 -17.81 -6.21 0.44
N ARG A 106 -17.18 -6.55 1.56
CA ARG A 106 -15.78 -6.97 1.63
C ARG A 106 -14.81 -6.00 0.93
N GLY A 107 -15.07 -4.68 1.03
CA GLY A 107 -14.26 -3.66 0.39
C GLY A 107 -14.61 -3.35 -1.07
N ARG A 108 -15.45 -4.12 -1.75
CA ARG A 108 -15.90 -3.86 -3.12
C ARG A 108 -17.17 -3.02 -3.13
N LEU A 109 -17.21 -2.00 -3.98
CA LEU A 109 -18.39 -1.17 -4.18
C LEU A 109 -19.47 -1.97 -4.92
N GLU A 110 -20.66 -2.12 -4.31
CA GLU A 110 -21.83 -2.76 -4.96
C GLU A 110 -22.79 -1.72 -5.51
N HIS A 111 -22.99 -0.61 -4.79
CA HIS A 111 -23.95 0.42 -5.20
C HIS A 111 -23.60 1.78 -4.60
N THR A 112 -23.98 2.85 -5.29
CA THR A 112 -23.89 4.23 -4.80
C THR A 112 -25.28 4.84 -4.73
N LEU A 113 -25.60 5.45 -3.59
CA LEU A 113 -26.81 6.24 -3.40
C LEU A 113 -26.43 7.72 -3.49
N THR A 114 -27.19 8.48 -4.24
CA THR A 114 -27.02 9.94 -4.35
C THR A 114 -28.13 10.64 -3.58
N CYS A 115 -27.76 11.62 -2.76
CA CYS A 115 -28.70 12.49 -2.05
C CYS A 115 -28.77 13.84 -2.79
N GLU A 116 -29.96 14.31 -3.08
CA GLU A 116 -30.18 15.63 -3.70
C GLU A 116 -29.97 16.75 -2.67
N THR A 117 -28.69 16.97 -2.31
CA THR A 117 -28.31 17.99 -1.34
C THR A 117 -26.99 18.64 -1.73
N ASN A 118 -26.83 19.93 -1.38
CA ASN A 118 -25.55 20.63 -1.50
C ASN A 118 -24.71 20.56 -0.22
N GLY A 119 -25.08 19.73 0.76
CA GLY A 119 -24.36 19.54 2.02
C GLY A 119 -23.68 18.18 2.11
N ASN A 120 -22.70 18.06 3.00
CA ASN A 120 -22.04 16.78 3.27
C ASN A 120 -22.91 15.88 4.16
N ILE A 121 -22.84 14.56 3.94
CA ILE A 121 -23.51 13.56 4.77
C ILE A 121 -22.72 13.41 6.06
N ASN A 122 -23.39 13.57 7.22
CA ASN A 122 -22.73 13.56 8.54
C ASN A 122 -22.98 12.29 9.35
N GLN A 123 -24.18 11.70 9.25
CA GLN A 123 -24.55 10.53 10.04
C GLN A 123 -25.28 9.51 9.19
N LEU A 124 -25.07 8.24 9.49
CA LEU A 124 -25.71 7.10 8.82
C LEU A 124 -26.28 6.15 9.87
N LEU A 125 -27.49 5.64 9.62
CA LEU A 125 -28.15 4.67 10.48
C LEU A 125 -28.86 3.61 9.65
N VAL A 126 -28.66 2.34 9.99
CA VAL A 126 -29.39 1.19 9.39
C VAL A 126 -30.25 0.56 10.45
N PHE A 127 -31.54 0.43 10.20
CA PHE A 127 -32.42 -0.36 11.07
C PHE A 127 -33.57 -0.99 10.28
N GLY A 128 -33.82 -2.28 10.50
CA GLY A 128 -34.88 -3.02 9.80
C GLY A 128 -34.76 -2.93 8.28
N GLU A 129 -35.81 -2.41 7.63
CA GLU A 129 -35.87 -2.19 6.17
C GLU A 129 -35.40 -0.81 5.73
N TYR A 130 -35.07 0.08 6.69
CA TYR A 130 -34.76 1.46 6.42
C TYR A 130 -33.25 1.72 6.58
N PHE A 131 -32.76 2.56 5.70
CA PHE A 131 -31.44 3.16 5.78
C PHE A 131 -31.62 4.69 5.79
N ILE A 132 -31.03 5.35 6.77
CA ILE A 132 -31.19 6.79 6.99
C ILE A 132 -29.85 7.47 6.89
N ALA A 133 -29.82 8.57 6.16
CA ALA A 133 -28.68 9.45 6.06
C ALA A 133 -29.08 10.87 6.42
N THR A 134 -28.24 11.56 7.18
CA THR A 134 -28.45 12.97 7.52
C THR A 134 -27.39 13.85 6.89
N CYS A 135 -27.81 15.03 6.47
CA CYS A 135 -26.96 16.04 5.87
C CYS A 135 -26.65 17.16 6.87
N SER A 136 -25.52 17.82 6.69
CA SER A 136 -25.11 18.98 7.49
C SER A 136 -26.13 20.16 7.46
N LYS A 137 -26.96 20.23 6.42
CA LYS A 137 -28.02 21.26 6.28
C LYS A 137 -29.34 20.93 6.98
N GLY A 138 -29.41 19.78 7.69
CA GLY A 138 -30.60 19.38 8.43
C GLY A 138 -31.62 18.55 7.66
N ASP A 139 -31.27 18.11 6.45
CA ASP A 139 -32.10 17.19 5.67
C ASP A 139 -31.84 15.74 6.10
N ILE A 140 -32.90 14.95 6.19
CA ILE A 140 -32.83 13.51 6.50
C ILE A 140 -33.40 12.74 5.31
N PHE A 141 -32.57 11.90 4.71
CA PHE A 141 -32.93 11.01 3.60
C PHE A 141 -33.22 9.62 4.15
N VAL A 142 -34.40 9.11 3.83
CA VAL A 142 -34.83 7.77 4.20
C VAL A 142 -34.89 6.90 2.96
N PHE A 143 -34.07 5.86 2.92
CA PHE A 143 -34.09 4.84 1.86
C PHE A 143 -34.76 3.57 2.39
N LYS A 144 -35.51 2.91 1.52
CA LYS A 144 -36.19 1.65 1.83
C LYS A 144 -35.59 0.50 1.02
N LYS A 145 -35.63 -0.67 1.60
CA LYS A 145 -35.20 -1.91 0.96
C LYS A 145 -36.27 -2.37 -0.04
N THR A 146 -35.83 -2.60 -1.28
CA THR A 146 -36.65 -3.16 -2.36
C THR A 146 -36.72 -4.67 -2.24
N GLU A 147 -37.84 -5.26 -2.66
CA GLU A 147 -38.01 -6.72 -2.72
C GLU A 147 -36.89 -7.37 -3.57
N GLY A 148 -36.27 -8.42 -3.05
CA GLY A 148 -35.15 -9.14 -3.69
C GLY A 148 -33.76 -8.57 -3.46
N LYS A 149 -33.60 -7.33 -2.99
CA LYS A 149 -32.30 -6.75 -2.63
C LYS A 149 -32.00 -6.93 -1.14
N LYS A 150 -30.72 -7.06 -0.81
CA LYS A 150 -30.25 -7.24 0.58
C LYS A 150 -30.05 -5.92 1.33
N TYR A 151 -30.05 -4.78 0.65
CA TYR A 151 -29.84 -3.44 1.16
C TYR A 151 -30.86 -2.44 0.59
N ALA A 152 -31.04 -1.30 1.26
CA ALA A 152 -31.98 -0.25 0.85
C ALA A 152 -31.40 0.55 -0.34
N THR A 153 -32.21 0.73 -1.39
CA THR A 153 -31.78 1.42 -2.63
C THR A 153 -32.73 2.54 -3.07
N GLU A 154 -33.99 2.48 -2.69
CA GLU A 154 -34.98 3.44 -3.15
C GLU A 154 -35.18 4.57 -2.12
N LEU A 155 -35.13 5.83 -2.57
CA LEU A 155 -35.43 6.96 -1.74
C LEU A 155 -36.94 6.91 -1.41
N TYR A 156 -37.28 6.70 -0.14
CA TYR A 156 -38.65 6.60 0.31
C TYR A 156 -39.24 7.96 0.67
N THR A 157 -38.51 8.79 1.44
CA THR A 157 -38.94 10.13 1.84
C THR A 157 -37.74 10.98 2.26
N THR A 158 -37.91 12.30 2.09
CA THR A 158 -36.97 13.29 2.59
C THR A 158 -37.67 14.13 3.66
N ILE A 159 -37.06 14.26 4.82
CA ILE A 159 -37.58 14.94 6.00
C ILE A 159 -36.67 16.13 6.31
N ARG A 160 -37.23 17.35 6.36
CA ARG A 160 -36.50 18.54 6.80
C ARG A 160 -36.78 18.79 8.26
N VAL A 161 -35.76 18.80 9.09
CA VAL A 161 -35.83 19.01 10.53
C VAL A 161 -35.50 20.46 10.87
N VAL A 162 -34.60 21.06 10.13
CA VAL A 162 -34.10 22.42 10.35
C VAL A 162 -34.71 23.35 9.32
N ASN A 163 -35.67 24.16 9.76
CA ASN A 163 -36.34 25.15 8.86
C ASN A 163 -35.71 26.55 8.96
N SER A 164 -34.75 26.78 9.89
CA SER A 164 -34.09 28.06 10.09
C SER A 164 -32.72 27.85 10.77
N ASP A 165 -31.81 28.80 10.61
CA ASP A 165 -30.47 28.84 11.18
C ASP A 165 -30.38 28.72 12.71
N ILE A 166 -31.55 28.72 13.40
CA ILE A 166 -31.70 28.76 14.85
C ILE A 166 -31.58 27.34 15.50
N GLU A 167 -31.86 26.27 14.76
CA GLU A 167 -31.97 24.93 15.36
C GLU A 167 -30.67 24.14 15.42
N GLY A 168 -29.59 24.64 14.81
CA GLY A 168 -28.25 24.06 14.92
C GLY A 168 -28.02 22.84 14.01
N GLU A 169 -26.80 22.36 13.96
CA GLU A 169 -26.35 21.23 13.15
C GLU A 169 -26.80 19.89 13.78
N ILE A 170 -27.12 18.89 12.94
CA ILE A 170 -27.42 17.52 13.41
C ILE A 170 -26.13 16.88 13.93
N VAL A 171 -26.14 16.52 15.20
CA VAL A 171 -25.01 15.95 15.93
C VAL A 171 -25.10 14.42 16.02
N GLY A 172 -26.32 13.89 16.15
CA GLY A 172 -26.47 12.45 16.36
C GLY A 172 -27.82 11.92 15.86
N LEU A 173 -27.81 10.66 15.48
CA LEU A 173 -28.95 9.91 14.98
C LEU A 173 -29.01 8.56 15.69
N LEU A 174 -30.15 8.23 16.32
CA LEU A 174 -30.34 6.99 17.06
C LEU A 174 -31.68 6.31 16.71
N HIS A 175 -31.71 5.00 16.81
CA HIS A 175 -32.92 4.21 16.81
C HIS A 175 -33.02 3.44 18.15
N PRO A 176 -33.83 3.88 19.11
CA PRO A 176 -34.04 3.13 20.32
C PRO A 176 -34.75 1.79 20.06
N PRO A 177 -34.36 0.70 20.70
CA PRO A 177 -34.82 -0.66 20.33
C PRO A 177 -36.36 -0.87 20.36
N THR A 178 -37.08 -0.09 21.12
CA THR A 178 -38.54 -0.20 21.28
C THR A 178 -39.33 0.71 20.35
N TYR A 179 -38.66 1.58 19.60
CA TYR A 179 -39.30 2.61 18.78
C TYR A 179 -39.48 2.18 17.32
N LEU A 180 -40.28 1.19 17.04
CA LEU A 180 -40.47 0.51 15.72
C LEU A 180 -40.11 1.36 14.49
N ASN A 181 -40.89 2.43 14.23
CA ASN A 181 -40.71 3.34 13.08
C ASN A 181 -40.32 4.76 13.50
N LYS A 182 -39.77 4.94 14.69
CA LYS A 182 -39.40 6.26 15.20
C LYS A 182 -37.89 6.34 15.41
N ILE A 183 -37.32 7.46 15.04
CA ILE A 183 -35.90 7.77 15.25
C ILE A 183 -35.78 8.97 16.17
N VAL A 184 -34.66 9.03 16.87
CA VAL A 184 -34.23 10.16 17.66
C VAL A 184 -33.14 10.90 16.93
N VAL A 185 -33.33 12.17 16.69
CA VAL A 185 -32.36 13.07 16.05
C VAL A 185 -31.97 14.13 17.05
N ALA A 186 -30.68 14.30 17.30
CA ALA A 186 -30.20 15.40 18.14
C ALA A 186 -29.52 16.45 17.26
N THR A 187 -29.97 17.68 17.42
CA THR A 187 -29.24 18.87 16.98
C THR A 187 -28.38 19.40 18.10
N SER A 188 -27.57 20.40 17.85
CA SER A 188 -26.74 21.03 18.89
C SER A 188 -27.59 21.61 20.05
N ASN A 189 -28.85 21.96 19.81
CA ASN A 189 -29.69 22.65 20.78
C ASN A 189 -30.84 21.81 21.36
N SER A 190 -31.36 20.84 20.60
CA SER A 190 -32.59 20.13 20.95
C SER A 190 -32.61 18.69 20.45
N ILE A 191 -33.51 17.88 21.02
CA ILE A 191 -33.72 16.47 20.64
C ILE A 191 -35.09 16.35 20.00
N PHE A 192 -35.17 15.68 18.87
CA PHE A 192 -36.38 15.45 18.10
C PHE A 192 -36.71 13.95 18.04
N ILE A 193 -37.97 13.59 18.08
CA ILE A 193 -38.47 12.25 17.78
C ILE A 193 -39.32 12.34 16.53
N ILE A 194 -38.91 11.61 15.47
CA ILE A 194 -39.51 11.65 14.16
C ILE A 194 -40.04 10.28 13.79
N ASN A 195 -41.18 10.21 13.17
CA ASN A 195 -41.72 8.99 12.58
C ASN A 195 -41.16 8.84 11.15
N VAL A 196 -40.35 7.85 10.90
CA VAL A 196 -39.68 7.59 9.62
C VAL A 196 -40.70 7.33 8.50
N ARG A 197 -41.80 6.61 8.80
CA ARG A 197 -42.79 6.23 7.80
C ARG A 197 -43.67 7.40 7.34
N SER A 198 -44.03 8.30 8.26
CA SER A 198 -44.93 9.43 7.95
C SER A 198 -44.19 10.77 7.77
N GLY A 199 -42.90 10.81 8.07
CA GLY A 199 -42.10 12.05 8.04
C GLY A 199 -42.48 13.07 9.10
N LYS A 200 -43.40 12.75 10.02
CA LYS A 200 -43.92 13.70 11.01
C LYS A 200 -43.05 13.79 12.25
N LEU A 201 -42.84 15.03 12.70
CA LEU A 201 -42.24 15.34 14.00
C LEU A 201 -43.26 14.97 15.10
N LEU A 202 -42.86 14.09 16.03
CA LEU A 202 -43.71 13.66 17.13
C LEU A 202 -43.40 14.41 18.43
N TYR A 203 -42.13 14.75 18.68
CA TYR A 203 -41.69 15.39 19.90
C TYR A 203 -40.47 16.26 19.63
N LYS A 204 -40.42 17.43 20.28
CA LYS A 204 -39.23 18.29 20.37
C LYS A 204 -38.93 18.55 21.84
N SER A 205 -37.70 18.41 22.31
CA SER A 205 -37.29 18.78 23.64
C SER A 205 -37.38 20.28 23.86
N LYS A 206 -37.55 20.70 25.08
CA LYS A 206 -37.55 22.13 25.42
C LYS A 206 -36.17 22.72 25.19
N ASP A 207 -36.08 23.90 24.63
CA ASP A 207 -34.81 24.61 24.47
C ASP A 207 -34.22 24.88 25.87
N GLN A 208 -32.87 24.81 25.95
CA GLN A 208 -32.10 25.00 27.22
C GLN A 208 -32.34 23.94 28.32
N GLN A 209 -32.86 22.77 27.98
CA GLN A 209 -33.13 21.70 28.95
C GLN A 209 -31.84 21.11 29.57
N PHE A 210 -30.69 21.27 28.93
CA PHE A 210 -29.39 20.73 29.34
C PHE A 210 -28.49 21.84 29.96
N ASP A 211 -28.98 22.55 30.93
CA ASP A 211 -28.28 23.67 31.59
C ASP A 211 -27.80 24.78 30.62
N GLY A 212 -28.42 24.90 29.43
CA GLY A 212 -28.01 25.83 28.38
C GLY A 212 -26.76 25.38 27.58
N GLU A 213 -26.28 24.16 27.77
CA GLU A 213 -25.13 23.61 27.11
C GLU A 213 -25.50 23.01 25.74
N PHE A 214 -24.56 23.08 24.74
CA PHE A 214 -24.75 22.49 23.45
C PHE A 214 -24.55 20.96 23.47
N ILE A 215 -25.46 20.22 22.83
CA ILE A 215 -25.37 18.78 22.67
C ILE A 215 -24.20 18.45 21.71
N SER A 216 -23.38 17.51 22.09
CA SER A 216 -22.22 17.11 21.30
C SER A 216 -22.17 15.61 20.95
N ALA A 217 -22.85 14.76 21.71
CA ALA A 217 -22.92 13.32 21.47
C ALA A 217 -24.20 12.74 22.07
N ILE A 218 -24.77 11.73 21.45
CA ILE A 218 -25.90 10.97 21.99
C ILE A 218 -25.67 9.47 21.81
N GLU A 219 -26.19 8.67 22.77
CA GLU A 219 -26.16 7.20 22.69
C GLU A 219 -27.37 6.61 23.39
N ALA A 220 -27.93 5.52 22.85
CA ALA A 220 -29.05 4.83 23.48
C ALA A 220 -28.58 3.97 24.67
N ALA A 221 -29.24 4.09 25.81
CA ALA A 221 -28.98 3.21 26.94
C ALA A 221 -29.55 1.80 26.69
N PRO A 222 -28.99 0.75 27.32
CA PRO A 222 -29.60 -0.58 27.31
C PRO A 222 -30.97 -0.64 27.95
N VAL A 223 -31.34 0.40 28.68
CA VAL A 223 -32.63 0.55 29.37
C VAL A 223 -33.65 1.24 28.45
N LEU A 224 -34.91 0.81 28.52
CA LEU A 224 -35.99 1.35 27.71
C LEU A 224 -36.17 2.86 27.92
N ASP A 225 -36.43 3.57 26.83
CA ASP A 225 -36.74 5.01 26.79
C ASP A 225 -35.66 5.93 27.37
N VAL A 226 -34.43 5.46 27.61
CA VAL A 226 -33.35 6.28 28.15
C VAL A 226 -32.24 6.47 27.13
N ILE A 227 -31.77 7.70 27.01
CA ILE A 227 -30.58 8.05 26.22
C ILE A 227 -29.56 8.80 27.07
N ALA A 228 -28.29 8.68 26.75
CA ALA A 228 -27.25 9.54 27.29
C ALA A 228 -26.99 10.68 26.32
N VAL A 229 -26.83 11.87 26.84
CA VAL A 229 -26.57 13.11 26.11
C VAL A 229 -25.30 13.72 26.64
N GLY A 230 -24.28 13.84 25.80
CA GLY A 230 -23.03 14.52 26.11
C GLY A 230 -23.05 15.96 25.60
N THR A 231 -22.38 16.84 26.31
CA THR A 231 -22.37 18.28 26.03
C THR A 231 -20.98 18.77 25.64
N SER A 232 -20.95 19.99 25.10
CA SER A 232 -19.70 20.66 24.70
C SER A 232 -18.84 21.08 25.92
N SER A 233 -19.44 21.18 27.13
CA SER A 233 -18.77 21.50 28.39
C SER A 233 -18.20 20.27 29.13
N GLY A 234 -18.42 19.04 28.59
CA GLY A 234 -17.93 17.83 29.20
C GLY A 234 -18.87 17.18 30.21
N ASN A 235 -20.12 17.58 30.24
CA ASN A 235 -21.12 16.96 31.07
C ASN A 235 -21.91 15.87 30.32
N VAL A 236 -22.34 14.85 31.06
CA VAL A 236 -23.21 13.81 30.50
C VAL A 236 -24.51 13.75 31.28
N PHE A 237 -25.62 13.83 30.56
CA PHE A 237 -26.97 13.74 31.11
C PHE A 237 -27.65 12.45 30.69
N LEU A 238 -28.38 11.81 31.60
CA LEU A 238 -29.30 10.73 31.27
C LEU A 238 -30.68 11.33 31.07
N TYR A 239 -31.27 11.11 29.90
CA TYR A 239 -32.55 11.68 29.50
C TYR A 239 -33.59 10.60 29.20
N ASN A 240 -34.77 10.72 29.78
CA ASN A 240 -35.89 9.85 29.51
C ASN A 240 -36.77 10.42 28.42
N LEU A 241 -36.78 9.78 27.25
CA LEU A 241 -37.52 10.21 26.06
C LEU A 241 -39.02 10.23 26.25
N LYS A 242 -39.60 9.28 27.02
CA LYS A 242 -41.04 9.18 27.24
C LYS A 242 -41.53 10.26 28.21
N LYS A 243 -40.76 10.54 29.26
CA LYS A 243 -41.14 11.55 30.29
C LYS A 243 -40.68 12.95 29.90
N GLY A 244 -39.76 13.10 28.97
CA GLY A 244 -39.20 14.38 28.58
C GLY A 244 -38.42 15.06 29.72
N LYS A 245 -37.76 14.27 30.61
CA LYS A 245 -37.05 14.76 31.81
C LYS A 245 -35.66 14.12 31.93
N ILE A 246 -34.75 14.90 32.54
CA ILE A 246 -33.42 14.41 32.93
C ILE A 246 -33.57 13.45 34.12
N LEU A 247 -32.84 12.35 34.11
CA LEU A 247 -32.80 11.34 35.16
C LEU A 247 -31.56 11.57 36.04
N GLY A 248 -31.77 11.90 37.32
CA GLY A 248 -30.67 12.06 38.26
C GLY A 248 -29.89 13.37 38.13
N SER A 249 -28.70 13.39 38.72
CA SER A 249 -27.73 14.48 38.59
C SER A 249 -26.85 14.34 37.35
N LYS A 250 -26.32 15.46 36.84
CA LYS A 250 -25.33 15.45 35.74
C LYS A 250 -24.06 14.74 36.15
N ILE A 251 -23.51 13.98 35.21
CA ILE A 251 -22.24 13.30 35.35
C ILE A 251 -21.15 14.25 34.86
N ILE A 252 -20.33 14.73 35.75
CA ILE A 252 -19.23 15.67 35.46
C ILE A 252 -18.03 14.84 35.06
N THR A 253 -17.56 14.99 33.81
CA THR A 253 -16.38 14.31 33.30
C THR A 253 -15.16 15.22 33.27
N SER A 254 -15.36 16.54 33.11
CA SER A 254 -14.29 17.54 33.14
C SER A 254 -13.96 17.97 34.57
N GLY A 255 -12.66 18.14 34.87
CA GLY A 255 -12.24 18.85 36.08
C GLY A 255 -12.55 20.35 35.96
N ALA A 256 -12.56 21.06 37.10
CA ALA A 256 -12.97 22.47 37.18
C ALA A 256 -12.14 23.45 36.30
N GLU A 257 -11.01 23.02 35.74
CA GLU A 257 -10.06 23.90 35.04
C GLU A 257 -10.09 23.82 33.49
N SER A 258 -10.74 22.82 32.87
CA SER A 258 -10.85 22.73 31.41
C SER A 258 -12.17 22.10 30.98
N SER A 259 -13.00 22.88 30.30
CA SER A 259 -14.19 22.34 29.61
C SER A 259 -13.75 21.62 28.32
N SER A 260 -13.89 20.31 28.26
CA SER A 260 -13.57 19.50 27.08
C SER A 260 -14.81 18.85 26.52
N LYS A 261 -15.05 19.00 25.23
CA LYS A 261 -16.22 18.46 24.51
C LYS A 261 -16.28 16.93 24.64
N VAL A 262 -17.47 16.39 24.96
CA VAL A 262 -17.74 14.96 24.87
C VAL A 262 -17.84 14.56 23.40
N THR A 263 -17.01 13.63 22.94
CA THR A 263 -16.97 13.17 21.54
C THR A 263 -17.85 11.95 21.31
N SER A 264 -17.88 11.00 22.25
CA SER A 264 -18.75 9.83 22.17
C SER A 264 -19.08 9.27 23.56
N ILE A 265 -20.17 8.52 23.62
CA ILE A 265 -20.65 7.85 24.83
C ILE A 265 -20.93 6.39 24.47
N SER A 266 -20.67 5.46 25.38
CA SER A 266 -21.08 4.07 25.18
C SER A 266 -21.38 3.39 26.52
N PHE A 267 -22.33 2.46 26.46
CA PHE A 267 -22.74 1.66 27.61
C PHE A 267 -22.16 0.25 27.54
N ARG A 268 -21.76 -0.29 28.65
CA ARG A 268 -21.32 -1.67 28.80
C ARG A 268 -22.53 -2.61 28.87
N THR A 269 -22.49 -3.73 28.14
CA THR A 269 -23.65 -4.64 27.98
C THR A 269 -23.40 -6.06 28.50
N ASP A 270 -22.27 -6.35 29.15
CA ASP A 270 -21.93 -7.65 29.73
C ASP A 270 -22.44 -7.85 31.15
N GLY A 271 -23.40 -7.05 31.61
CA GLY A 271 -24.01 -7.11 32.95
C GLY A 271 -23.45 -6.09 33.94
N ALA A 272 -22.32 -5.45 33.69
CA ALA A 272 -21.80 -4.38 34.55
C ALA A 272 -22.38 -3.01 34.15
N PRO A 273 -22.86 -2.19 35.11
CA PRO A 273 -23.56 -0.92 34.81
C PRO A 273 -22.57 0.23 34.56
N HIS A 274 -21.64 0.06 33.68
CA HIS A 274 -20.64 1.07 33.37
C HIS A 274 -20.97 1.86 32.10
N LEU A 275 -20.67 3.15 32.14
CA LEU A 275 -20.71 4.06 31.02
C LEU A 275 -19.29 4.57 30.75
N VAL A 276 -18.89 4.67 29.49
CA VAL A 276 -17.71 5.38 29.06
C VAL A 276 -18.10 6.66 28.33
N ALA A 277 -17.47 7.76 28.69
CA ALA A 277 -17.53 9.03 27.99
C ALA A 277 -16.13 9.39 27.51
N SER A 278 -15.98 9.66 26.24
CA SER A 278 -14.72 10.10 25.64
C SER A 278 -14.72 11.59 25.40
N LEU A 279 -13.56 12.20 25.59
CA LEU A 279 -13.38 13.64 25.49
C LEU A 279 -12.39 14.03 24.41
N ASN A 280 -12.54 15.24 23.93
CA ASN A 280 -11.63 15.82 22.92
C ASN A 280 -10.20 16.07 23.45
N ASN A 281 -9.98 16.09 24.77
CA ASN A 281 -8.65 16.16 25.38
C ASN A 281 -7.87 14.82 25.37
N GLY A 282 -8.48 13.75 24.86
CA GLY A 282 -7.86 12.43 24.79
C GLY A 282 -8.13 11.52 25.99
N ASP A 283 -8.95 11.94 26.95
CA ASP A 283 -9.27 11.20 28.16
C ASP A 283 -10.53 10.35 27.98
N LEU A 284 -10.55 9.21 28.69
CA LEU A 284 -11.74 8.34 28.81
C LEU A 284 -12.19 8.32 30.27
N TYR A 285 -13.44 8.67 30.49
CA TYR A 285 -14.08 8.64 31.81
C TYR A 285 -15.01 7.44 31.92
N PHE A 286 -14.78 6.61 32.93
CA PHE A 286 -15.63 5.49 33.26
C PHE A 286 -16.46 5.79 34.50
N TYR A 287 -17.77 5.60 34.40
CA TYR A 287 -18.73 5.92 35.42
C TYR A 287 -19.62 4.70 35.71
N ASP A 288 -19.86 4.43 37.01
CA ASP A 288 -20.79 3.38 37.48
C ASP A 288 -22.15 4.01 37.73
N LEU A 289 -23.15 3.56 36.96
CA LEU A 289 -24.52 4.10 37.04
C LEU A 289 -25.24 3.70 38.31
N ASN A 290 -24.95 2.54 38.92
CA ASN A 290 -25.54 2.08 40.16
C ASN A 290 -25.00 2.85 41.38
N LYS A 291 -23.66 2.96 41.42
CA LYS A 291 -22.98 3.69 42.52
C LYS A 291 -23.05 5.20 42.33
N ARG A 292 -23.46 5.69 41.16
CA ARG A 292 -23.48 7.10 40.75
C ARG A 292 -22.13 7.79 41.01
N ALA A 293 -21.04 7.07 40.79
CA ALA A 293 -19.69 7.50 41.06
C ALA A 293 -18.76 7.24 39.85
N ARG A 294 -17.75 8.07 39.76
CA ARG A 294 -16.67 7.86 38.78
C ARG A 294 -15.84 6.64 39.21
N VAL A 295 -15.73 5.66 38.33
CA VAL A 295 -14.93 4.44 38.53
C VAL A 295 -13.47 4.70 38.24
N HIS A 296 -13.20 5.26 37.08
CA HIS A 296 -11.81 5.45 36.61
C HIS A 296 -11.71 6.54 35.56
N VAL A 297 -10.50 7.11 35.41
CA VAL A 297 -10.13 8.03 34.33
C VAL A 297 -8.87 7.51 33.68
N LEU A 298 -8.95 7.19 32.41
CA LEU A 298 -7.79 6.86 31.59
C LEU A 298 -7.31 8.13 30.87
N ARG A 299 -6.27 8.74 31.39
CA ARG A 299 -5.74 10.00 30.86
C ARG A 299 -4.86 9.75 29.65
N ASN A 300 -4.95 10.64 28.64
CA ASN A 300 -4.17 10.59 27.42
C ASN A 300 -4.27 9.22 26.70
N ALA A 301 -5.48 8.64 26.62
CA ALA A 301 -5.72 7.45 25.81
C ALA A 301 -5.36 7.72 24.35
N HIS A 302 -5.66 8.93 23.85
CA HIS A 302 -5.22 9.46 22.57
C HIS A 302 -4.60 10.86 22.76
N LYS A 303 -3.83 11.34 21.78
CA LYS A 303 -3.15 12.64 21.85
C LYS A 303 -4.14 13.79 21.64
N GLU A 304 -4.19 14.73 22.58
CA GLU A 304 -5.00 15.93 22.49
C GLU A 304 -4.67 16.78 21.25
N THR A 305 -3.39 16.89 20.91
CA THR A 305 -2.91 17.68 19.76
C THR A 305 -3.51 17.25 18.41
N HIS A 306 -4.06 16.05 18.32
CA HIS A 306 -4.71 15.50 17.14
C HIS A 306 -6.24 15.34 17.30
N GLY A 307 -6.85 16.10 18.19
CA GLY A 307 -8.29 16.09 18.43
C GLY A 307 -8.77 15.04 19.45
N GLY A 308 -7.85 14.42 20.18
CA GLY A 308 -8.16 13.49 21.26
C GLY A 308 -8.84 12.20 20.80
N VAL A 309 -9.85 11.75 21.53
CA VAL A 309 -10.63 10.55 21.19
C VAL A 309 -11.75 10.93 20.21
N ALA A 310 -11.77 10.32 19.04
CA ALA A 310 -12.83 10.51 18.05
C ALA A 310 -14.08 9.69 18.38
N ASN A 311 -13.88 8.42 18.74
CA ASN A 311 -14.95 7.51 19.15
C ASN A 311 -14.45 6.50 20.18
N ALA A 312 -15.32 6.11 21.10
CA ALA A 312 -15.10 5.04 22.08
C ALA A 312 -16.37 4.21 22.23
N LYS A 313 -16.30 2.90 21.93
CA LYS A 313 -17.46 2.01 22.05
C LYS A 313 -17.11 0.71 22.75
N PHE A 314 -17.99 0.27 23.66
CA PHE A 314 -17.95 -1.07 24.21
C PHE A 314 -18.36 -2.09 23.16
N LEU A 315 -17.67 -3.21 23.09
CA LEU A 315 -18.10 -4.36 22.30
C LEU A 315 -19.31 -5.02 22.99
N ASN A 316 -20.31 -5.35 22.19
CA ASN A 316 -21.56 -5.89 22.72
C ASN A 316 -21.31 -7.23 23.42
N GLY A 317 -21.76 -7.33 24.67
CA GLY A 317 -21.58 -8.52 25.53
C GLY A 317 -20.14 -8.78 25.98
N GLN A 318 -19.21 -7.85 25.81
CA GLN A 318 -17.81 -8.01 26.20
C GLN A 318 -17.29 -6.83 27.03
N PRO A 319 -16.35 -7.08 27.98
CA PRO A 319 -15.74 -6.04 28.79
C PRO A 319 -14.63 -5.26 28.07
N ILE A 320 -14.72 -5.14 26.76
CA ILE A 320 -13.70 -4.52 25.91
C ILE A 320 -14.23 -3.20 25.35
N VAL A 321 -13.41 -2.14 25.46
CA VAL A 321 -13.64 -0.85 24.85
C VAL A 321 -12.69 -0.65 23.69
N LEU A 322 -13.24 -0.39 22.51
CA LEU A 322 -12.50 0.03 21.34
C LEU A 322 -12.49 1.56 21.26
N THR A 323 -11.33 2.15 20.94
CA THR A 323 -11.19 3.61 20.81
C THR A 323 -10.34 3.95 19.60
N ASN A 324 -10.69 5.03 18.90
CA ASN A 324 -9.84 5.64 17.89
C ASN A 324 -9.66 7.14 18.14
N GLY A 325 -8.62 7.69 17.58
CA GLY A 325 -8.32 9.13 17.64
C GLY A 325 -7.66 9.60 16.34
N GLY A 326 -7.59 10.92 16.18
CA GLY A 326 -6.85 11.54 15.07
C GLY A 326 -5.33 11.32 15.14
N ASP A 327 -4.83 10.69 16.20
CA ASP A 327 -3.44 10.28 16.38
C ASP A 327 -3.05 9.01 15.60
N ASN A 328 -3.92 8.54 14.68
CA ASN A 328 -3.71 7.37 13.84
C ASN A 328 -3.55 6.05 14.65
N HIS A 329 -4.22 5.95 15.79
CA HIS A 329 -4.21 4.76 16.64
C HIS A 329 -5.61 4.22 16.87
N LEU A 330 -5.74 2.89 16.76
CA LEU A 330 -6.89 2.11 17.18
C LEU A 330 -6.46 1.28 18.38
N LYS A 331 -7.11 1.47 19.54
CA LYS A 331 -6.72 0.84 20.82
C LYS A 331 -7.87 0.10 21.45
N GLU A 332 -7.55 -1.04 22.04
CA GLU A 332 -8.47 -1.84 22.84
C GLU A 332 -8.07 -1.84 24.30
N PHE A 333 -9.05 -1.60 25.14
CA PHE A 333 -8.90 -1.68 26.60
C PHE A 333 -9.88 -2.71 27.15
N VAL A 334 -9.42 -3.52 28.10
CA VAL A 334 -10.22 -4.60 28.71
C VAL A 334 -10.33 -4.41 30.21
N PHE A 335 -11.55 -4.58 30.72
CA PHE A 335 -11.80 -4.76 32.14
C PHE A 335 -11.62 -6.23 32.49
N ASP A 336 -10.86 -6.55 33.52
CA ASP A 336 -10.61 -7.94 33.92
C ASP A 336 -11.92 -8.57 34.44
N PRO A 337 -12.48 -9.59 33.79
CA PRO A 337 -13.75 -10.19 34.19
C PRO A 337 -13.65 -10.91 35.55
N ASN A 338 -12.50 -11.42 35.93
CA ASN A 338 -12.32 -12.20 37.16
C ASN A 338 -12.38 -11.33 38.42
N LEU A 339 -12.09 -10.04 38.31
CA LEU A 339 -12.12 -9.10 39.43
C LEU A 339 -13.49 -8.45 39.63
N THR A 340 -14.40 -8.53 38.65
CA THR A 340 -15.76 -7.99 38.76
C THR A 340 -16.72 -8.93 39.50
N THR A 341 -16.39 -10.21 39.66
CA THR A 341 -17.18 -11.21 40.36
C THR A 341 -16.83 -11.34 41.84
N SER A 342 -15.68 -10.86 42.29
CA SER A 342 -15.34 -10.75 43.69
C SER A 342 -16.10 -9.58 44.32
N ASN A 343 -16.66 -9.76 45.50
CA ASN A 343 -17.39 -8.74 46.28
C ASN A 343 -16.55 -7.52 46.68
N SER A 344 -15.43 -7.27 46.02
CA SER A 344 -14.59 -6.10 46.23
C SER A 344 -15.28 -4.86 45.65
N SER A 345 -15.40 -3.84 46.47
CA SER A 345 -15.95 -2.52 46.12
C SER A 345 -15.10 -1.77 45.08
N ILE A 346 -13.92 -2.27 44.75
CA ILE A 346 -12.93 -1.62 43.89
C ILE A 346 -12.92 -2.31 42.52
N VAL A 347 -13.31 -1.58 41.47
CA VAL A 347 -13.18 -2.02 40.10
C VAL A 347 -11.74 -1.71 39.61
N PRO A 348 -10.97 -2.68 39.12
CA PRO A 348 -9.64 -2.40 38.64
C PRO A 348 -9.68 -1.53 37.38
N PRO A 349 -8.63 -0.69 37.14
CA PRO A 349 -8.57 0.12 35.95
C PRO A 349 -8.54 -0.73 34.68
N PRO A 350 -9.13 -0.25 33.58
CA PRO A 350 -9.05 -0.95 32.30
C PRO A 350 -7.58 -1.06 31.84
N ARG A 351 -7.20 -2.27 31.43
CA ARG A 351 -5.87 -2.58 30.97
C ARG A 351 -5.82 -2.43 29.45
N HIS A 352 -4.76 -1.86 28.90
CA HIS A 352 -4.49 -1.86 27.47
C HIS A 352 -4.31 -3.31 27.00
N LEU A 353 -5.14 -3.76 26.08
CA LEU A 353 -5.13 -5.13 25.55
C LEU A 353 -4.21 -5.21 24.33
N ARG A 354 -4.53 -4.45 23.30
CA ARG A 354 -3.78 -4.36 22.04
C ARG A 354 -4.01 -3.04 21.34
N SER A 355 -3.15 -2.71 20.40
CA SER A 355 -3.30 -1.51 19.58
C SER A 355 -2.77 -1.72 18.17
N ARG A 356 -3.36 -0.98 17.25
CA ARG A 356 -2.87 -0.75 15.92
C ARG A 356 -2.59 0.72 15.76
N GLY A 357 -1.51 1.05 15.10
CA GLY A 357 -1.17 2.43 14.88
C GLY A 357 -0.05 2.62 13.88
N GLY A 358 0.24 3.87 13.62
CA GLY A 358 1.33 4.34 12.81
C GLY A 358 1.79 5.70 13.32
N HIS A 359 2.41 6.49 12.45
CA HIS A 359 2.78 7.85 12.78
C HIS A 359 1.55 8.74 13.03
N SER A 360 1.64 9.60 14.01
CA SER A 360 0.60 10.61 14.29
C SER A 360 0.88 11.96 13.62
N ALA A 361 2.06 12.14 13.03
CA ALA A 361 2.44 13.29 12.24
C ALA A 361 3.19 12.83 10.98
N PRO A 362 3.35 13.69 9.97
CA PRO A 362 4.01 13.32 8.72
C PRO A 362 5.42 12.76 8.93
N PRO A 363 5.76 11.64 8.27
CA PRO A 363 7.12 11.10 8.30
C PRO A 363 8.06 12.00 7.50
N VAL A 364 9.31 12.13 7.98
CA VAL A 364 10.33 13.01 7.41
C VAL A 364 11.44 12.21 6.75
N ALA A 365 11.87 11.12 7.36
CA ALA A 365 12.96 10.30 6.88
C ALA A 365 12.53 8.83 6.78
N ILE A 366 12.90 8.21 5.67
CA ILE A 366 12.67 6.79 5.40
C ILE A 366 13.95 6.14 4.95
N GLU A 367 14.11 4.87 5.27
CA GLU A 367 15.25 4.05 4.86
C GLU A 367 14.80 2.61 4.66
N PHE A 368 15.20 1.99 3.53
CA PHE A 368 15.06 0.55 3.36
C PHE A 368 16.30 -0.15 3.95
N PRO A 369 16.10 -1.17 4.79
CA PRO A 369 17.19 -2.06 5.16
C PRO A 369 17.74 -2.74 3.92
N GLN A 370 19.05 -2.75 3.78
CA GLN A 370 19.70 -3.36 2.63
C GLN A 370 19.74 -4.89 2.76
N GLU A 371 19.72 -5.58 1.61
CA GLU A 371 20.02 -7.00 1.39
C GLU A 371 18.93 -7.99 1.88
N ASP A 372 19.03 -8.58 3.06
CA ASP A 372 18.17 -9.72 3.41
C ASP A 372 16.74 -9.38 3.85
N LYS A 373 16.45 -8.12 4.22
CA LYS A 373 15.15 -7.67 4.74
C LYS A 373 14.47 -6.61 3.88
N THR A 374 14.46 -6.83 2.59
CA THR A 374 13.90 -5.93 1.58
C THR A 374 12.43 -5.57 1.78
N HIS A 375 11.70 -6.37 2.55
CA HIS A 375 10.27 -6.17 2.83
C HIS A 375 9.99 -5.34 4.09
N PHE A 376 11.00 -4.80 4.75
CA PHE A 376 10.84 -3.86 5.85
C PHE A 376 11.25 -2.44 5.43
N LEU A 377 10.59 -1.45 6.03
CA LEU A 377 10.86 -0.04 5.85
C LEU A 377 11.00 0.62 7.23
N LEU A 378 12.07 1.35 7.43
CA LEU A 378 12.26 2.22 8.59
C LEU A 378 11.69 3.60 8.29
N SER A 379 10.94 4.16 9.22
CA SER A 379 10.33 5.48 9.05
C SER A 379 10.41 6.30 10.34
N ALA A 380 10.83 7.54 10.22
CA ALA A 380 10.90 8.50 11.30
C ALA A 380 10.01 9.71 11.00
N SER A 381 9.28 10.18 12.01
CA SER A 381 8.30 11.25 11.88
C SER A 381 8.54 12.40 12.84
N ARG A 382 7.89 13.53 12.53
CA ARG A 382 7.84 14.73 13.41
C ARG A 382 7.19 14.47 14.77
N ASP A 383 6.42 13.37 14.91
CA ASP A 383 5.84 12.95 16.20
C ASP A 383 6.86 12.35 17.18
N LYS A 384 8.16 12.37 16.81
CA LYS A 384 9.27 11.81 17.58
C LYS A 384 9.19 10.29 17.73
N THR A 385 8.46 9.61 16.86
CA THR A 385 8.40 8.15 16.81
C THR A 385 9.27 7.61 15.69
N PHE A 386 9.79 6.42 15.90
CA PHE A 386 10.55 5.65 14.93
C PHE A 386 9.87 4.30 14.75
N TRP A 387 9.43 4.00 13.52
CA TRP A 387 8.67 2.80 13.19
C TRP A 387 9.40 1.90 12.20
N THR A 388 9.13 0.62 12.34
CA THR A 388 9.45 -0.39 11.32
C THR A 388 8.13 -0.87 10.71
N PHE A 389 7.93 -0.65 9.42
CA PHE A 389 6.78 -1.12 8.67
C PHE A 389 7.16 -2.32 7.81
N SER A 390 6.22 -3.26 7.61
CA SER A 390 6.39 -4.38 6.69
C SER A 390 5.60 -4.13 5.40
N LEU A 391 6.24 -4.32 4.27
CA LEU A 391 5.60 -4.25 2.95
C LEU A 391 4.62 -5.40 2.72
N ARG A 392 4.81 -6.54 3.39
CA ARG A 392 4.01 -7.76 3.17
C ARG A 392 2.86 -7.90 4.15
N LYS A 393 3.12 -7.67 5.45
CA LYS A 393 2.16 -7.91 6.54
C LYS A 393 2.05 -6.68 7.42
N ASP A 394 0.95 -5.98 7.34
CA ASP A 394 0.66 -4.83 8.19
C ASP A 394 0.75 -5.16 9.70
N ALA A 395 0.43 -6.41 10.07
CA ALA A 395 0.55 -6.91 11.44
C ALA A 395 1.98 -6.83 12.04
N GLN A 396 3.01 -6.74 11.23
CA GLN A 396 4.40 -6.66 11.66
C GLN A 396 4.89 -5.22 11.90
N ALA A 397 4.06 -4.20 11.60
CA ALA A 397 4.38 -2.83 11.90
C ALA A 397 4.52 -2.61 13.41
N GLN A 398 5.63 -2.02 13.84
CA GLN A 398 5.93 -1.80 15.27
C GLN A 398 6.75 -0.55 15.48
N GLU A 399 6.39 0.22 16.54
CA GLU A 399 7.20 1.33 17.03
C GLU A 399 8.46 0.81 17.72
N MET A 400 9.60 1.40 17.41
CA MET A 400 10.87 1.10 18.07
C MET A 400 10.89 1.73 19.46
N SER A 401 11.16 0.91 20.48
CA SER A 401 11.14 1.35 21.89
C SER A 401 12.29 2.30 22.21
N GLN A 402 11.97 3.45 22.74
CA GLN A 402 12.95 4.47 23.20
C GLN A 402 13.38 4.27 24.66
N ARG A 403 12.94 3.17 25.29
CA ARG A 403 13.30 2.87 26.68
C ARG A 403 14.72 2.31 26.76
N LEU A 404 15.60 3.00 27.45
CA LEU A 404 16.93 2.51 27.76
C LEU A 404 16.90 1.40 28.82
N GLN A 405 17.73 0.38 28.65
CA GLN A 405 17.97 -0.59 29.73
C GLN A 405 18.63 0.12 30.92
N LYS A 406 18.13 -0.15 32.12
CA LYS A 406 18.82 0.28 33.35
C LYS A 406 20.17 -0.37 33.39
N SER A 407 21.25 0.41 33.51
CA SER A 407 22.58 -0.13 33.84
C SER A 407 22.51 -0.87 35.17
N LYS A 408 23.32 -1.93 35.33
CA LYS A 408 23.44 -2.66 36.60
C LYS A 408 23.81 -1.72 37.78
N ASP A 409 24.47 -0.62 37.51
CA ASP A 409 24.94 0.35 38.49
C ASP A 409 23.94 1.48 38.84
N GLY A 410 22.72 1.44 38.29
CA GLY A 410 21.66 2.40 38.57
C GLY A 410 21.94 3.86 38.16
N LYS A 411 23.11 4.15 37.58
CA LYS A 411 23.49 5.50 37.12
C LYS A 411 22.83 5.80 35.76
N ARG A 412 22.17 6.95 35.67
CA ARG A 412 21.62 7.45 34.40
C ARG A 412 22.76 7.94 33.51
N GLN A 413 22.80 7.47 32.27
CA GLN A 413 23.72 8.00 31.28
C GLN A 413 23.19 9.35 30.73
N ALA A 414 24.12 10.23 30.34
CA ALA A 414 23.76 11.52 29.71
C ALA A 414 22.90 11.25 28.44
N GLY A 415 21.80 12.00 28.30
CA GLY A 415 20.86 11.83 27.21
C GLY A 415 19.71 10.83 27.45
N GLN A 416 19.56 10.30 28.66
CA GLN A 416 18.40 9.49 29.04
C GLN A 416 17.15 10.34 29.22
N VAL A 417 16.03 9.84 28.70
CA VAL A 417 14.71 10.44 28.93
C VAL A 417 14.31 10.23 30.39
N SER A 418 13.97 11.28 31.06
CA SER A 418 13.68 11.30 32.52
C SER A 418 12.32 10.71 32.86
N SER A 419 11.40 10.72 31.90
CA SER A 419 10.02 10.26 32.03
C SER A 419 9.63 9.29 30.93
N MET A 420 8.72 8.36 31.19
CA MET A 420 8.14 7.47 30.16
C MET A 420 7.34 8.23 29.08
N LYS A 421 6.99 9.48 29.31
CA LYS A 421 6.23 10.34 28.40
C LYS A 421 7.12 11.15 27.48
N GLU A 422 8.39 11.34 27.84
CA GLU A 422 9.35 12.08 27.03
C GLU A 422 9.90 11.17 25.93
N LYS A 423 9.87 11.65 24.69
CA LYS A 423 10.46 11.00 23.52
C LYS A 423 11.70 11.78 23.11
N PHE A 424 12.64 11.09 22.43
CA PHE A 424 13.80 11.71 21.83
C PHE A 424 13.37 12.76 20.79
N PRO A 425 14.19 13.78 20.52
CA PRO A 425 13.91 14.76 19.45
C PRO A 425 13.70 14.10 18.09
N GLU A 426 13.18 14.86 17.14
CA GLU A 426 12.94 14.41 15.76
C GLU A 426 14.21 13.83 15.12
N ILE A 427 14.07 12.74 14.39
CA ILE A 427 15.17 12.11 13.63
C ILE A 427 15.32 12.84 12.31
N VAL A 428 16.53 13.28 12.00
CA VAL A 428 16.87 14.01 10.76
C VAL A 428 17.49 13.08 9.72
N SER A 429 18.33 12.14 10.13
CA SER A 429 19.01 11.21 9.24
C SER A 429 19.06 9.81 9.86
N ILE A 430 18.91 8.80 9.02
CA ILE A 430 18.91 7.38 9.40
C ILE A 430 19.98 6.68 8.55
N ALA A 431 20.73 5.78 9.17
CA ALA A 431 21.58 4.84 8.46
C ALA A 431 21.44 3.46 9.09
N SER A 432 21.36 2.43 8.26
CA SER A 432 21.20 1.04 8.71
C SER A 432 22.13 0.08 7.97
N SER A 433 22.51 -1.01 8.64
CA SER A 433 23.22 -2.13 8.05
C SER A 433 22.83 -3.41 8.77
N TYR A 434 22.46 -4.43 8.03
CA TYR A 434 22.00 -5.71 8.60
C TYR A 434 23.06 -6.80 8.61
N ALA A 435 24.27 -6.52 8.12
CA ALA A 435 25.39 -7.47 8.07
C ALA A 435 25.75 -8.07 9.45
N ARG A 436 25.51 -7.31 10.52
CA ARG A 436 25.81 -7.72 11.91
C ARG A 436 24.58 -7.66 12.81
N GLU A 437 23.39 -7.91 12.24
CA GLU A 437 22.17 -7.95 13.02
C GLU A 437 22.22 -9.04 14.10
N GLY A 438 21.94 -8.63 15.33
CA GLY A 438 21.96 -9.53 16.48
C GLY A 438 23.29 -9.66 17.19
N GLU A 439 24.40 -9.16 16.63
CA GLU A 439 25.70 -9.10 17.30
C GLU A 439 25.83 -7.80 18.10
N TRP A 440 25.52 -6.66 17.49
CA TRP A 440 25.48 -5.32 18.10
C TRP A 440 24.44 -4.41 17.44
N ASP A 441 24.36 -3.16 17.91
CA ASP A 441 23.44 -2.16 17.38
C ASP A 441 23.75 -1.88 15.91
N ASN A 442 22.72 -1.93 15.04
CA ASN A 442 22.87 -1.93 13.59
C ASN A 442 22.18 -0.76 12.87
N ILE A 443 21.58 0.17 13.61
CA ILE A 443 20.99 1.39 13.08
C ILE A 443 21.59 2.58 13.84
N ILE A 444 21.91 3.66 13.12
CA ILE A 444 22.33 4.93 13.69
C ILE A 444 21.33 6.01 13.30
N THR A 445 20.94 6.87 14.24
CA THR A 445 20.06 8.00 13.98
C THR A 445 20.67 9.31 14.45
N ALA A 446 20.56 10.33 13.61
CA ALA A 446 20.82 11.71 13.97
C ALA A 446 19.53 12.36 14.43
N HIS A 447 19.56 13.00 15.61
CA HIS A 447 18.41 13.71 16.16
C HIS A 447 18.64 15.23 16.06
N LYS A 448 17.52 15.94 15.88
CA LYS A 448 17.54 17.40 15.78
C LYS A 448 18.07 18.01 17.07
N ASP A 449 19.01 18.94 16.92
CA ASP A 449 19.60 19.75 17.99
C ASP A 449 20.34 18.95 19.09
N GLU A 450 20.74 17.70 18.80
CA GLU A 450 21.61 16.91 19.70
C GLU A 450 23.04 16.82 19.16
N PRO A 451 24.07 16.94 20.05
CA PRO A 451 25.48 16.84 19.67
C PRO A 451 25.98 15.38 19.63
N PHE A 452 25.10 14.40 19.53
CA PHE A 452 25.44 12.99 19.47
C PHE A 452 24.42 12.20 18.67
N ALA A 453 24.87 11.14 18.02
CA ALA A 453 24.01 10.18 17.35
C ALA A 453 23.68 9.01 18.29
N ARG A 454 22.51 8.39 18.11
CA ARG A 454 22.05 7.24 18.89
C ARG A 454 22.10 5.97 18.05
N THR A 455 22.43 4.86 18.71
CA THR A 455 22.36 3.53 18.08
C THR A 455 21.05 2.84 18.41
N TRP A 456 20.62 1.91 17.55
CA TRP A 456 19.42 1.11 17.74
C TRP A 456 19.66 -0.34 17.36
N ASP A 457 18.94 -1.23 18.03
CA ASP A 457 18.91 -2.65 17.78
C ASP A 457 17.64 -3.01 17.00
N SER A 458 17.78 -3.37 15.73
CA SER A 458 16.63 -3.71 14.86
C SER A 458 15.96 -5.01 15.25
N ARG A 459 16.72 -6.01 15.74
CA ARG A 459 16.19 -7.31 16.14
C ARG A 459 15.27 -7.19 17.35
N ASN A 460 15.70 -6.46 18.37
CA ASN A 460 14.95 -6.25 19.61
C ASN A 460 14.02 -5.03 19.52
N LYS A 461 14.03 -4.29 18.41
CA LYS A 461 13.23 -3.09 18.15
C LYS A 461 13.27 -2.06 19.28
N ARG A 462 14.46 -1.73 19.71
CA ARG A 462 14.73 -0.81 20.82
C ARG A 462 15.96 0.04 20.59
N VAL A 463 16.07 1.12 21.38
CA VAL A 463 17.27 1.95 21.43
C VAL A 463 18.46 1.09 21.89
N GLY A 464 19.63 1.31 21.26
CA GLY A 464 20.87 0.63 21.52
C GLY A 464 21.61 1.15 22.75
N LYS A 465 22.82 0.63 22.95
CA LYS A 465 23.64 0.91 24.12
C LYS A 465 24.54 2.13 23.96
N HIS A 466 24.93 2.45 22.72
CA HIS A 466 25.98 3.42 22.43
C HIS A 466 25.43 4.80 22.04
N ILE A 467 26.12 5.83 22.52
CA ILE A 467 25.91 7.23 22.18
C ILE A 467 27.20 7.72 21.53
N LEU A 468 27.10 8.12 20.25
CA LEU A 468 28.25 8.55 19.44
C LEU A 468 28.31 10.07 19.42
N LYS A 469 29.21 10.68 20.23
CA LYS A 469 29.36 12.13 20.33
C LYS A 469 30.03 12.70 19.11
N THR A 470 29.72 13.92 18.70
CA THR A 470 30.47 14.64 17.68
C THR A 470 31.88 15.00 18.23
N ILE A 471 32.85 15.23 17.36
CA ILE A 471 34.22 15.52 17.74
C ILE A 471 34.44 17.00 18.11
N ASP A 472 33.51 17.86 17.73
CA ASP A 472 33.55 19.33 17.85
C ASP A 472 32.35 19.88 18.62
N ASP A 473 31.62 19.02 19.31
CA ASP A 473 30.40 19.33 20.08
C ASP A 473 29.29 20.04 19.25
N GLY A 474 29.44 20.06 17.90
CA GLY A 474 28.42 20.54 16.99
C GLY A 474 27.26 19.53 16.88
N MET A 475 26.10 20.03 16.46
CA MET A 475 24.92 19.16 16.29
C MET A 475 25.11 18.13 15.17
N VAL A 476 24.60 16.90 15.36
CA VAL A 476 24.67 15.88 14.33
C VAL A 476 23.74 16.22 13.16
N LYS A 477 24.25 16.11 11.91
CA LYS A 477 23.47 16.34 10.68
C LYS A 477 23.44 15.13 9.75
N ALA A 478 24.54 14.43 9.60
CA ALA A 478 24.65 13.28 8.71
C ALA A 478 25.20 12.06 9.45
N VAL A 479 24.65 10.90 9.14
CA VAL A 479 25.12 9.61 9.68
C VAL A 479 25.27 8.59 8.54
N CYS A 480 26.21 7.68 8.68
CA CYS A 480 26.43 6.60 7.73
C CYS A 480 26.93 5.37 8.46
N ILE A 481 26.59 4.17 8.00
CA ILE A 481 27.13 2.89 8.46
C ILE A 481 27.85 2.21 7.30
N SER A 482 29.01 1.62 7.60
CA SER A 482 29.73 0.78 6.64
C SER A 482 28.92 -0.45 6.27
N GLN A 483 29.12 -1.00 5.07
CA GLN A 483 28.42 -2.20 4.61
C GLN A 483 28.70 -3.41 5.51
N CYS A 484 29.92 -3.53 6.04
CA CYS A 484 30.26 -4.61 6.98
C CYS A 484 29.61 -4.47 8.38
N GLY A 485 28.90 -3.36 8.66
CA GLY A 485 28.23 -3.11 9.93
C GLY A 485 29.16 -2.82 11.13
N ASN A 486 30.49 -2.68 10.91
CA ASN A 486 31.45 -2.49 12.00
C ASN A 486 31.68 -1.02 12.36
N PHE A 487 31.54 -0.11 11.38
CA PHE A 487 31.88 1.29 11.53
C PHE A 487 30.67 2.19 11.29
N GLY A 488 30.51 3.19 12.15
CA GLY A 488 29.57 4.30 11.98
C GLY A 488 30.31 5.61 11.81
N LEU A 489 29.85 6.43 10.89
CA LEU A 489 30.32 7.81 10.69
C LEU A 489 29.26 8.78 11.23
N VAL A 490 29.73 9.83 11.88
CA VAL A 490 28.89 10.90 12.40
C VAL A 490 29.48 12.24 11.96
N GLY A 491 28.70 13.03 11.22
CA GLY A 491 29.06 14.37 10.74
C GLY A 491 28.33 15.43 11.51
N SER A 492 29.04 16.49 11.86
CA SER A 492 28.54 17.61 12.66
C SER A 492 28.15 18.83 11.84
N SER A 493 27.40 19.72 12.45
CA SER A 493 27.09 21.05 11.92
C SER A 493 28.32 22.00 11.85
N SER A 494 29.37 21.69 12.58
CA SER A 494 30.62 22.46 12.62
C SER A 494 31.70 21.94 11.66
N GLY A 495 31.39 20.85 10.90
CA GLY A 495 32.28 20.29 9.88
C GLY A 495 33.12 19.10 10.33
N GLY A 496 33.13 18.75 11.60
CA GLY A 496 33.87 17.61 12.13
C GLY A 496 33.20 16.27 11.80
N ILE A 497 34.01 15.26 11.46
CA ILE A 497 33.53 13.91 11.14
C ILE A 497 34.24 12.91 12.04
N GLY A 498 33.47 12.12 12.79
CA GLY A 498 33.98 11.05 13.64
C GLY A 498 33.68 9.66 13.06
N SER A 499 34.65 8.76 13.07
CA SER A 499 34.45 7.33 12.78
C SER A 499 34.48 6.53 14.07
N TYR A 500 33.43 5.76 14.29
CA TYR A 500 33.21 4.96 15.52
C TYR A 500 33.16 3.48 15.19
N ASN A 501 33.64 2.66 16.11
CA ASN A 501 33.39 1.22 16.08
C ASN A 501 32.03 0.97 16.76
N LEU A 502 31.06 0.37 16.05
CA LEU A 502 29.70 0.16 16.56
C LEU A 502 29.64 -0.90 17.66
N GLN A 503 30.55 -1.88 17.66
CA GLN A 503 30.61 -2.91 18.70
C GLN A 503 30.95 -2.31 20.08
N SER A 504 31.93 -1.39 20.11
CA SER A 504 32.44 -0.81 21.35
C SER A 504 31.92 0.59 21.66
N GLY A 505 31.35 1.28 20.68
CA GLY A 505 30.95 2.70 20.78
C GLY A 505 32.10 3.68 20.84
N LEU A 506 33.35 3.22 20.65
CA LEU A 506 34.54 4.06 20.77
C LEU A 506 34.88 4.80 19.50
N LEU A 507 35.30 6.06 19.63
CA LEU A 507 35.82 6.86 18.54
C LEU A 507 37.14 6.27 18.05
N ARG A 508 37.25 5.98 16.76
CA ARG A 508 38.42 5.39 16.13
C ARG A 508 39.27 6.41 15.40
N LYS A 509 38.60 7.28 14.61
CA LYS A 509 39.28 8.25 13.72
C LYS A 509 38.52 9.55 13.64
N LYS A 510 39.25 10.64 13.36
CA LYS A 510 38.71 11.99 13.17
C LYS A 510 39.11 12.48 11.79
N TYR A 511 38.18 13.15 11.12
CA TYR A 511 38.42 13.80 9.84
C TYR A 511 37.94 15.26 9.96
N VAL A 512 38.80 16.20 9.57
CA VAL A 512 38.51 17.63 9.62
C VAL A 512 38.90 18.22 8.27
N LEU A 513 37.88 18.59 7.49
CA LEU A 513 38.07 19.28 6.19
C LEU A 513 37.07 20.42 6.04
N HIS A 514 35.79 20.12 6.39
CA HIS A 514 34.69 21.04 6.17
C HIS A 514 34.73 22.19 7.16
N LYS A 515 34.39 23.39 6.68
CA LYS A 515 34.25 24.60 7.52
C LYS A 515 32.78 24.81 7.96
N ASN A 516 31.85 24.26 7.20
CA ASN A 516 30.41 24.34 7.43
C ASN A 516 29.84 22.95 7.69
N SER A 517 28.52 22.89 7.89
CA SER A 517 27.81 21.67 8.20
C SER A 517 28.05 20.58 7.17
N VAL A 518 28.30 19.35 7.65
CA VAL A 518 28.39 18.14 6.85
C VAL A 518 26.96 17.67 6.52
N THR A 519 26.64 17.60 5.23
CA THR A 519 25.29 17.23 4.76
C THR A 519 25.19 15.78 4.28
N GLY A 520 26.34 15.16 3.94
CA GLY A 520 26.34 13.78 3.47
C GLY A 520 27.64 13.06 3.78
N LEU A 521 27.53 11.77 4.08
CA LEU A 521 28.63 10.85 4.37
C LEU A 521 28.40 9.53 3.66
N ALA A 522 29.43 8.97 3.07
CA ALA A 522 29.39 7.64 2.47
C ALA A 522 30.70 6.88 2.68
N ILE A 523 30.60 5.55 2.73
CA ILE A 523 31.74 4.62 2.75
C ILE A 523 31.54 3.62 1.62
N ASP A 524 32.61 3.38 0.86
CA ASP A 524 32.68 2.35 -0.15
C ASP A 524 32.38 0.94 0.45
N GLY A 525 31.78 0.08 -0.36
CA GLY A 525 31.42 -1.30 0.01
C GLY A 525 32.60 -2.13 0.55
N MET A 526 33.83 -1.86 0.09
CA MET A 526 35.05 -2.51 0.57
C MET A 526 35.72 -1.79 1.73
N ASN A 527 35.17 -0.74 2.28
CA ASN A 527 35.74 0.10 3.34
C ASN A 527 37.13 0.69 3.00
N ARG A 528 37.36 0.99 1.74
CA ARG A 528 38.62 1.60 1.26
C ARG A 528 38.52 3.11 1.19
N LYS A 529 37.44 3.63 0.62
CA LYS A 529 37.21 5.05 0.39
C LYS A 529 36.05 5.56 1.25
N MET A 530 36.21 6.77 1.71
CA MET A 530 35.15 7.53 2.38
C MET A 530 34.98 8.86 1.65
N VAL A 531 33.72 9.25 1.50
CA VAL A 531 33.36 10.53 0.89
C VAL A 531 32.53 11.33 1.90
N SER A 532 32.78 12.64 1.94
CA SER A 532 32.02 13.60 2.74
C SER A 532 31.62 14.80 1.89
N CYS A 533 30.41 15.32 2.12
CA CYS A 533 29.90 16.51 1.45
C CYS A 533 29.41 17.51 2.50
N GLY A 534 29.55 18.80 2.22
CA GLY A 534 29.13 19.85 3.13
C GLY A 534 28.49 21.07 2.47
N LEU A 535 27.89 21.93 3.30
CA LEU A 535 27.33 23.22 2.87
C LEU A 535 28.41 24.23 2.38
N ASP A 536 29.70 23.89 2.48
CA ASP A 536 30.79 24.65 1.91
C ASP A 536 31.02 24.37 0.42
N GLY A 537 30.19 23.51 -0.20
CA GLY A 537 30.31 23.07 -1.58
C GLY A 537 31.51 22.14 -1.83
N VAL A 538 32.15 21.64 -0.77
CA VAL A 538 33.30 20.73 -0.86
C VAL A 538 32.84 19.30 -0.83
N VAL A 539 33.36 18.47 -1.74
CA VAL A 539 33.32 17.01 -1.68
C VAL A 539 34.72 16.53 -1.32
N GLY A 540 34.85 15.92 -0.14
CA GLY A 540 36.12 15.41 0.37
C GLY A 540 36.26 13.90 0.15
N PHE A 541 37.40 13.47 -0.35
CA PHE A 541 37.74 12.07 -0.58
C PHE A 541 38.85 11.63 0.37
N TYR A 542 38.67 10.49 1.02
CA TYR A 542 39.61 9.94 1.99
C TYR A 542 39.84 8.44 1.77
N ASP A 543 41.07 7.99 2.07
CA ASP A 543 41.36 6.58 2.29
C ASP A 543 40.88 6.20 3.70
N PHE A 544 39.81 5.43 3.79
CA PHE A 544 39.20 5.05 5.07
C PHE A 544 40.11 4.15 5.89
N GLY A 545 40.83 3.24 5.23
CA GLY A 545 41.77 2.30 5.91
C GLY A 545 42.93 3.03 6.61
N LYS A 546 43.61 3.90 5.86
CA LYS A 546 44.80 4.64 6.32
C LYS A 546 44.47 5.98 6.95
N SER A 547 43.21 6.43 6.93
CA SER A 547 42.75 7.79 7.32
C SER A 547 43.49 8.93 6.61
N ARG A 548 43.95 8.66 5.39
CA ARG A 548 44.67 9.65 4.59
C ARG A 548 43.68 10.46 3.75
N TYR A 549 43.88 11.78 3.72
CA TYR A 549 43.21 12.66 2.78
C TYR A 549 43.71 12.36 1.35
N LEU A 550 42.80 12.16 0.39
CA LEU A 550 43.11 11.87 -1.00
C LEU A 550 42.96 13.11 -1.87
N GLY A 551 41.89 13.85 -1.72
CA GLY A 551 41.60 15.02 -2.52
C GLY A 551 40.27 15.68 -2.17
N LYS A 552 40.03 16.85 -2.74
CA LYS A 552 38.75 17.55 -2.67
C LYS A 552 38.29 17.98 -4.04
N LEU A 553 36.99 18.00 -4.26
CA LEU A 553 36.35 18.64 -5.39
C LEU A 553 35.50 19.79 -4.86
N GLN A 554 35.73 21.01 -5.42
CA GLN A 554 34.92 22.16 -5.09
C GLN A 554 33.81 22.30 -6.13
N LEU A 555 32.57 22.38 -5.68
CA LEU A 555 31.39 22.65 -6.49
C LEU A 555 30.98 24.12 -6.34
N ASP A 556 30.26 24.63 -7.32
CA ASP A 556 29.93 26.06 -7.44
C ASP A 556 28.87 26.51 -6.40
N ALA A 557 28.03 25.58 -5.91
CA ALA A 557 26.95 25.84 -4.95
C ALA A 557 27.07 24.96 -3.71
N PRO A 558 26.44 25.33 -2.57
CA PRO A 558 26.38 24.54 -1.37
C PRO A 558 25.66 23.21 -1.63
N ILE A 559 26.19 22.11 -1.05
CA ILE A 559 25.59 20.76 -1.17
C ILE A 559 24.56 20.58 -0.07
N THR A 560 23.30 20.43 -0.44
CA THR A 560 22.17 20.29 0.50
C THR A 560 21.93 18.86 0.95
N SER A 561 22.11 17.88 0.04
CA SER A 561 21.98 16.44 0.33
C SER A 561 22.88 15.63 -0.60
N MET A 562 23.20 14.41 -0.17
CA MET A 562 24.04 13.48 -0.92
C MET A 562 23.47 12.07 -0.80
N ILE A 563 23.52 11.34 -1.87
CA ILE A 563 23.27 9.89 -1.91
C ILE A 563 24.45 9.18 -2.58
N TYR A 564 24.66 7.93 -2.22
CA TYR A 564 25.73 7.09 -2.72
C TYR A 564 25.20 5.75 -3.22
N HIS A 565 25.56 5.40 -4.45
CA HIS A 565 25.24 4.10 -5.03
C HIS A 565 26.45 3.19 -4.94
N ARG A 566 26.34 2.13 -4.12
CA ARG A 566 27.47 1.28 -3.73
C ARG A 566 28.04 0.40 -4.83
N SER A 567 27.19 -0.05 -5.77
CA SER A 567 27.63 -0.95 -6.84
C SER A 567 28.34 -0.24 -7.99
N SER A 568 28.00 1.03 -8.26
CA SER A 568 28.63 1.84 -9.32
C SER A 568 29.65 2.86 -8.83
N ASP A 569 29.85 2.99 -7.50
CA ASP A 569 30.71 4.01 -6.87
C ASP A 569 30.36 5.46 -7.29
N LEU A 570 29.11 5.70 -7.68
CA LEU A 570 28.61 7.04 -8.01
C LEU A 570 27.98 7.71 -6.79
N ILE A 571 28.20 9.00 -6.66
CA ILE A 571 27.49 9.88 -5.73
C ILE A 571 26.67 10.89 -6.49
N ALA A 572 25.46 11.17 -6.01
CA ALA A 572 24.66 12.28 -6.49
C ALA A 572 24.51 13.30 -5.37
N CYS A 573 24.84 14.55 -5.69
CA CYS A 573 24.78 15.68 -4.78
C CYS A 573 23.69 16.64 -5.28
N ALA A 574 22.69 16.94 -4.43
CA ALA A 574 21.76 18.03 -4.70
C ALA A 574 22.39 19.33 -4.23
N LEU A 575 22.40 20.33 -5.10
CA LEU A 575 22.95 21.64 -4.84
C LEU A 575 21.82 22.64 -4.50
N ASP A 576 22.20 23.77 -3.94
CA ASP A 576 21.27 24.86 -3.62
C ASP A 576 20.84 25.65 -4.88
N ASP A 577 21.58 25.51 -5.99
CA ASP A 577 21.23 26.01 -7.32
C ASP A 577 20.19 25.15 -8.07
N LEU A 578 19.57 24.19 -7.39
CA LEU A 578 18.54 23.27 -7.89
C LEU A 578 19.07 22.21 -8.87
N SER A 579 20.36 22.11 -9.09
CA SER A 579 20.98 21.09 -9.92
C SER A 579 21.32 19.83 -9.11
N ILE A 580 21.41 18.70 -9.80
CA ILE A 580 21.92 17.43 -9.26
C ILE A 580 23.24 17.11 -9.97
N VAL A 581 24.33 17.07 -9.22
CA VAL A 581 25.66 16.75 -9.75
C VAL A 581 26.01 15.31 -9.42
N VAL A 582 26.32 14.52 -10.43
CA VAL A 582 26.74 13.13 -10.29
C VAL A 582 28.26 13.06 -10.43
N ILE A 583 28.92 12.45 -9.46
CA ILE A 583 30.38 12.39 -9.35
C ILE A 583 30.78 10.91 -9.19
N ASP A 584 31.82 10.52 -9.91
CA ASP A 584 32.45 9.22 -9.73
C ASP A 584 33.52 9.31 -8.62
N VAL A 585 33.35 8.48 -7.59
CA VAL A 585 34.27 8.39 -6.45
C VAL A 585 35.63 7.85 -6.86
N THR A 586 35.68 7.03 -7.91
CA THR A 586 36.92 6.38 -8.36
C THR A 586 37.82 7.35 -9.08
N THR A 587 37.28 8.08 -10.04
CA THR A 587 38.02 9.07 -10.83
C THR A 587 38.02 10.48 -10.23
N GLN A 588 37.17 10.75 -9.22
CA GLN A 588 36.97 12.05 -8.56
C GLN A 588 36.56 13.16 -9.55
N LYS A 589 35.81 12.80 -10.59
CA LYS A 589 35.34 13.72 -11.63
C LYS A 589 33.81 13.79 -11.66
N ILE A 590 33.32 14.95 -12.12
CA ILE A 590 31.91 15.13 -12.41
C ILE A 590 31.57 14.30 -13.66
N VAL A 591 30.55 13.44 -13.57
CA VAL A 591 30.06 12.61 -14.68
C VAL A 591 28.92 13.30 -15.40
N ARG A 592 27.93 13.81 -14.65
CA ARG A 592 26.73 14.48 -15.18
C ARG A 592 26.27 15.59 -14.26
N VAL A 593 25.61 16.60 -14.86
CA VAL A 593 24.86 17.64 -14.16
C VAL A 593 23.44 17.62 -14.72
N LEU A 594 22.45 17.49 -13.84
CA LEU A 594 21.03 17.36 -14.21
C LEU A 594 20.31 18.63 -13.75
N TYR A 595 19.67 19.32 -14.70
CA TYR A 595 18.92 20.55 -14.48
C TYR A 595 17.43 20.32 -14.77
N GLY A 596 16.55 21.05 -14.07
CA GLY A 596 15.13 21.04 -14.34
C GLY A 596 14.24 21.32 -13.13
N HIS A 597 14.64 20.99 -11.88
CA HIS A 597 13.84 21.37 -10.71
C HIS A 597 13.70 22.89 -10.61
N THR A 598 12.48 23.35 -10.32
CA THR A 598 12.16 24.78 -10.17
C THR A 598 12.21 25.26 -8.72
N ASN A 599 12.29 24.31 -7.76
CA ASN A 599 12.42 24.63 -6.36
C ASN A 599 13.34 23.58 -5.68
N ARG A 600 13.69 23.84 -4.41
CA ARG A 600 14.65 23.04 -3.65
C ARG A 600 14.32 21.56 -3.65
N ILE A 601 15.34 20.73 -3.90
CA ILE A 601 15.26 19.27 -3.85
C ILE A 601 15.18 18.83 -2.39
N SER A 602 14.12 18.10 -2.03
CA SER A 602 13.87 17.60 -0.69
C SER A 602 14.42 16.20 -0.46
N GLY A 603 14.47 15.39 -1.50
CA GLY A 603 14.98 14.02 -1.44
C GLY A 603 15.36 13.49 -2.81
N MET A 604 16.28 12.54 -2.83
CA MET A 604 16.68 11.81 -4.04
C MET A 604 17.16 10.41 -3.67
N ASP A 605 17.11 9.51 -4.63
CA ASP A 605 17.66 8.15 -4.49
C ASP A 605 18.06 7.56 -5.84
N PHE A 606 19.03 6.62 -5.82
CA PHE A 606 19.41 5.84 -7.00
C PHE A 606 18.47 4.65 -7.16
N SER A 607 18.21 4.26 -8.39
CA SER A 607 17.66 2.93 -8.67
C SER A 607 18.70 1.85 -8.30
N PRO A 608 18.28 0.66 -7.87
CA PRO A 608 19.23 -0.39 -7.46
C PRO A 608 20.20 -0.86 -8.54
N ASP A 609 19.83 -0.69 -9.82
CA ASP A 609 20.69 -0.95 -10.98
C ASP A 609 21.68 0.19 -11.28
N GLY A 610 21.57 1.33 -10.58
CA GLY A 610 22.44 2.52 -10.76
C GLY A 610 22.18 3.29 -12.04
N ARG A 611 21.16 2.95 -12.82
CA ARG A 611 20.85 3.61 -14.08
C ARG A 611 20.09 4.92 -13.91
N TRP A 612 19.14 4.95 -12.96
CA TRP A 612 18.27 6.09 -12.74
C TRP A 612 18.53 6.78 -11.42
N ILE A 613 18.27 8.08 -11.40
CA ILE A 613 18.10 8.87 -10.18
C ILE A 613 16.64 9.32 -10.13
N VAL A 614 16.00 9.12 -9.00
CA VAL A 614 14.69 9.70 -8.70
C VAL A 614 14.90 10.84 -7.73
N SER A 615 14.34 11.99 -8.04
CA SER A 615 14.39 13.18 -7.19
C SER A 615 12.99 13.74 -6.93
N VAL A 616 12.80 14.30 -5.76
CA VAL A 616 11.58 15.02 -5.36
C VAL A 616 11.95 16.39 -4.85
N GLY A 617 11.12 17.38 -5.18
CA GLY A 617 11.36 18.77 -4.82
C GLY A 617 10.17 19.46 -4.15
N LEU A 618 10.43 20.67 -3.64
CA LEU A 618 9.37 21.55 -3.13
C LEU A 618 8.47 22.12 -4.25
N ASP A 619 8.81 21.85 -5.52
CA ASP A 619 7.99 22.12 -6.70
C ASP A 619 6.83 21.11 -6.89
N SER A 620 6.64 20.20 -5.93
CA SER A 620 5.64 19.12 -5.98
C SER A 620 5.85 18.14 -7.12
N THR A 621 7.05 18.10 -7.74
CA THR A 621 7.37 17.15 -8.80
C THR A 621 8.22 16.00 -8.28
N LEU A 622 7.96 14.81 -8.83
CA LEU A 622 8.82 13.63 -8.76
C LEU A 622 9.40 13.42 -10.15
N ARG A 623 10.72 13.46 -10.29
CA ARG A 623 11.42 13.35 -11.57
C ARG A 623 12.32 12.13 -11.59
N THR A 624 12.33 11.43 -12.71
CA THR A 624 13.22 10.28 -12.96
C THR A 624 14.22 10.66 -14.06
N TRP A 625 15.49 10.57 -13.73
CA TRP A 625 16.61 10.92 -14.59
C TRP A 625 17.35 9.67 -15.04
N ASP A 626 17.58 9.54 -16.32
CA ASP A 626 18.42 8.48 -16.88
C ASP A 626 19.88 8.95 -16.96
N LEU A 627 20.78 8.29 -16.24
CA LEU A 627 22.18 8.69 -16.15
C LEU A 627 22.94 8.61 -17.48
N PRO A 628 22.75 7.56 -18.31
CA PRO A 628 23.39 7.48 -19.61
C PRO A 628 23.05 8.66 -20.53
N THR A 629 21.76 9.01 -20.63
CA THR A 629 21.30 10.10 -21.51
C THR A 629 21.40 11.47 -20.86
N GLY A 630 21.36 11.54 -19.52
CA GLY A 630 21.33 12.79 -18.76
C GLY A 630 20.00 13.53 -18.81
N GLY A 631 18.95 12.93 -19.39
CA GLY A 631 17.63 13.52 -19.54
C GLY A 631 16.62 13.07 -18.48
N CYS A 632 15.58 13.87 -18.29
CA CYS A 632 14.40 13.48 -17.52
C CYS A 632 13.52 12.58 -18.41
N ILE A 633 13.32 11.31 -18.00
CA ILE A 633 12.55 10.33 -18.78
C ILE A 633 11.09 10.24 -18.31
N ASP A 634 10.82 10.61 -17.07
CA ASP A 634 9.46 10.64 -16.52
C ASP A 634 9.34 11.74 -15.44
N GLY A 635 8.20 12.41 -15.41
CA GLY A 635 7.87 13.44 -14.42
C GLY A 635 6.44 13.28 -13.94
N VAL A 636 6.26 13.38 -12.62
CA VAL A 636 4.95 13.27 -11.98
C VAL A 636 4.70 14.51 -11.13
N ILE A 637 3.56 15.16 -11.33
CA ILE A 637 3.07 16.23 -10.48
C ILE A 637 2.23 15.61 -9.37
N LEU A 638 2.67 15.81 -8.13
CA LEU A 638 2.02 15.30 -6.94
C LEU A 638 1.10 16.37 -6.34
N PRO A 639 -0.08 16.01 -5.78
CA PRO A 639 -0.98 16.96 -5.14
C PRO A 639 -0.42 17.54 -3.83
N VAL A 640 0.60 16.90 -3.26
CA VAL A 640 1.27 17.31 -2.01
C VAL A 640 2.77 17.15 -2.16
N VAL A 641 3.51 18.13 -1.67
CA VAL A 641 4.99 18.13 -1.67
C VAL A 641 5.53 16.87 -1.00
N ALA A 642 6.43 16.17 -1.69
CA ALA A 642 7.16 15.04 -1.13
C ALA A 642 8.38 15.52 -0.32
N THR A 643 8.61 14.89 0.83
CA THR A 643 9.73 15.24 1.75
C THR A 643 10.92 14.31 1.63
N SER A 644 10.71 13.04 1.29
CA SER A 644 11.77 12.05 1.10
C SER A 644 11.32 11.00 0.08
N VAL A 645 12.28 10.40 -0.59
CA VAL A 645 12.07 9.32 -1.57
C VAL A 645 13.14 8.26 -1.38
N LYS A 646 12.76 6.97 -1.48
CA LYS A 646 13.67 5.82 -1.40
C LYS A 646 13.18 4.67 -2.27
N PHE A 647 14.10 4.06 -3.03
CA PHE A 647 13.85 2.80 -3.72
C PHE A 647 13.94 1.62 -2.78
N SER A 648 13.10 0.60 -3.01
CA SER A 648 13.35 -0.72 -2.41
C SER A 648 14.63 -1.33 -2.98
N PRO A 649 15.36 -2.17 -2.22
CA PRO A 649 16.59 -2.80 -2.70
C PRO A 649 16.42 -3.68 -3.95
N LEU A 650 15.22 -4.19 -4.19
CA LEU A 650 14.85 -4.96 -5.39
C LEU A 650 14.42 -4.07 -6.57
N GLY A 651 14.18 -2.77 -6.34
CA GLY A 651 13.70 -1.85 -7.37
C GLY A 651 12.23 -2.01 -7.77
N ASP A 652 11.49 -2.88 -7.09
CA ASP A 652 10.07 -3.16 -7.34
C ASP A 652 9.13 -2.06 -6.84
N VAL A 653 9.52 -1.39 -5.76
CA VAL A 653 8.72 -0.35 -5.09
C VAL A 653 9.54 0.91 -4.87
N LEU A 654 8.90 2.05 -5.07
CA LEU A 654 9.38 3.35 -4.64
C LEU A 654 8.56 3.80 -3.43
N ALA A 655 9.20 4.26 -2.36
CA ALA A 655 8.54 4.82 -1.19
C ALA A 655 8.72 6.34 -1.16
N THR A 656 7.64 7.07 -0.90
CA THR A 656 7.66 8.54 -0.75
C THR A 656 6.96 8.95 0.54
N THR A 657 7.45 10.01 1.14
CA THR A 657 6.81 10.69 2.27
C THR A 657 6.41 12.10 1.87
N HIS A 658 5.36 12.62 2.48
CA HIS A 658 4.77 13.91 2.09
C HIS A 658 4.62 14.84 3.29
N VAL A 659 4.50 16.14 3.02
CA VAL A 659 4.32 17.17 4.07
C VAL A 659 3.00 16.98 4.83
N SER A 660 1.97 16.50 4.14
CA SER A 660 0.68 16.13 4.75
C SER A 660 0.43 14.63 4.59
N GLY A 661 -0.23 14.04 5.59
CA GLY A 661 -0.47 12.60 5.66
C GLY A 661 0.50 11.88 6.58
N ASN A 662 -0.01 10.91 7.33
CA ASN A 662 0.74 10.21 8.39
C ASN A 662 1.38 8.90 7.92
N GLY A 663 1.16 8.52 6.67
CA GLY A 663 1.66 7.27 6.10
C GLY A 663 2.79 7.46 5.10
N VAL A 664 3.42 6.35 4.72
CA VAL A 664 4.41 6.28 3.66
C VAL A 664 3.72 5.76 2.40
N SER A 665 3.75 6.54 1.33
CA SER A 665 3.17 6.19 0.03
C SER A 665 4.09 5.26 -0.73
N LEU A 666 3.55 4.16 -1.24
CA LEU A 666 4.26 3.19 -2.06
C LEU A 666 3.78 3.25 -3.49
N TRP A 667 4.73 3.20 -4.41
CA TRP A 667 4.52 3.21 -5.85
C TRP A 667 5.14 1.97 -6.46
N THR A 668 4.43 1.28 -7.33
CA THR A 668 4.97 0.15 -8.09
C THR A 668 5.83 0.65 -9.24
N ASN A 669 6.97 0.02 -9.45
CA ASN A 669 7.82 0.29 -10.61
C ASN A 669 7.37 -0.56 -11.81
N ARG A 670 6.68 0.05 -12.78
CA ARG A 670 6.23 -0.58 -14.02
C ARG A 670 7.37 -1.00 -14.94
N ALA A 671 8.52 -0.34 -14.83
CA ALA A 671 9.68 -0.63 -15.68
C ALA A 671 10.24 -2.05 -15.53
N GLN A 672 9.91 -2.76 -14.45
CA GLN A 672 10.26 -4.17 -14.29
C GLN A 672 9.43 -5.10 -15.20
N PHE A 673 8.27 -4.65 -15.66
CA PHE A 673 7.31 -5.44 -16.43
C PHE A 673 7.14 -4.93 -17.86
N ARG A 674 7.45 -3.65 -18.10
CA ARG A 674 7.28 -3.00 -19.41
C ARG A 674 8.56 -2.23 -19.78
N PRO A 675 8.92 -2.17 -21.05
CA PRO A 675 10.02 -1.32 -21.50
C PRO A 675 9.63 0.15 -21.34
N VAL A 676 10.59 0.96 -20.89
CA VAL A 676 10.41 2.40 -20.70
C VAL A 676 11.19 3.15 -21.76
N SER A 677 10.53 4.11 -22.42
CA SER A 677 11.18 5.02 -23.37
C SER A 677 12.19 5.92 -22.66
N THR A 678 13.37 6.06 -23.24
CA THR A 678 14.42 6.97 -22.75
C THR A 678 14.31 8.39 -23.33
N ARG A 679 13.21 8.67 -24.05
CA ARG A 679 12.94 10.01 -24.58
C ARG A 679 12.84 11.03 -23.44
N HIS A 680 13.46 12.18 -23.63
CA HIS A 680 13.32 13.31 -22.71
C HIS A 680 11.87 13.81 -22.69
N VAL A 681 11.37 14.06 -21.47
CA VAL A 681 10.00 14.54 -21.22
C VAL A 681 10.09 15.98 -20.71
N GLU A 682 9.36 16.89 -21.35
CA GLU A 682 9.25 18.28 -20.94
C GLU A 682 8.25 18.44 -19.78
N GLU A 683 8.31 19.58 -19.07
CA GLU A 683 7.44 19.83 -17.90
C GLU A 683 5.95 19.83 -18.22
N ASP A 684 5.58 20.24 -19.43
CA ASP A 684 4.19 20.28 -19.91
C ASP A 684 3.61 18.88 -20.14
N GLU A 685 4.49 17.88 -20.30
CA GLU A 685 4.12 16.48 -20.50
C GLU A 685 4.04 15.68 -19.19
N PHE A 686 4.30 16.29 -18.04
CA PHE A 686 4.33 15.60 -16.76
C PHE A 686 2.96 15.01 -16.40
N ALA A 687 2.97 13.80 -15.91
CA ALA A 687 1.79 13.10 -15.44
C ALA A 687 1.25 13.72 -14.15
N THR A 688 -0.06 13.94 -14.07
CA THR A 688 -0.72 14.38 -12.83
C THR A 688 -1.34 13.16 -12.16
N MET A 689 -0.87 12.82 -10.97
CA MET A 689 -1.30 11.61 -10.28
C MET A 689 -1.79 11.93 -8.86
N LEU A 690 -2.80 11.18 -8.42
CA LEU A 690 -3.23 11.20 -7.02
C LEU A 690 -2.27 10.37 -6.16
N LEU A 691 -2.17 10.74 -4.88
CA LEU A 691 -1.40 9.93 -3.93
C LEU A 691 -2.01 8.54 -3.78
N PRO A 692 -1.19 7.50 -3.60
CA PRO A 692 -1.67 6.19 -3.23
C PRO A 692 -2.53 6.27 -1.97
N ASN A 693 -3.54 5.44 -1.90
CA ASN A 693 -4.35 5.29 -0.70
C ASN A 693 -4.17 3.90 -0.09
N ALA A 694 -5.00 3.52 0.85
CA ALA A 694 -4.88 2.27 1.58
C ALA A 694 -4.74 1.04 0.68
N SER A 695 -5.35 1.02 -0.51
CA SER A 695 -5.28 -0.09 -1.47
C SER A 695 -4.74 0.27 -2.86
N GLY A 696 -4.22 1.48 -3.07
CA GLY A 696 -3.92 1.96 -4.41
C GLY A 696 -5.18 2.29 -5.21
N ASP A 697 -5.02 2.74 -6.46
CA ASP A 697 -6.16 3.10 -7.33
C ASP A 697 -6.64 1.98 -8.23
N GLY A 698 -5.97 0.88 -8.33
CA GLY A 698 -6.30 -0.07 -9.37
C GLY A 698 -6.11 -1.51 -9.03
N GLY A 699 -5.35 -1.88 -8.07
CA GLY A 699 -5.03 -3.29 -7.93
C GLY A 699 -5.12 -3.82 -6.52
N SER A 700 -5.59 -5.04 -6.39
CA SER A 700 -5.50 -5.80 -5.14
C SER A 700 -4.07 -6.29 -4.90
N THR A 701 -3.25 -6.35 -5.94
CA THR A 701 -1.85 -6.78 -5.92
C THR A 701 -0.93 -5.76 -6.59
N MET A 702 0.36 -5.80 -6.25
CA MET A 702 1.39 -4.97 -6.89
C MET A 702 1.48 -5.23 -8.40
N LEU A 703 1.24 -6.48 -8.81
CA LEU A 703 1.30 -6.90 -10.20
C LEU A 703 0.11 -6.35 -11.01
N ASP A 704 -1.09 -6.35 -10.43
CA ASP A 704 -2.28 -5.84 -11.11
C ASP A 704 -2.10 -4.35 -11.47
N GLY A 705 -1.65 -3.51 -10.53
CA GLY A 705 -1.38 -2.09 -10.80
C GLY A 705 -0.27 -1.85 -11.84
N ALA A 706 0.68 -2.78 -11.97
CA ALA A 706 1.75 -2.70 -12.97
C ALA A 706 1.29 -3.16 -14.38
N LEU A 707 0.29 -4.04 -14.42
CA LEU A 707 -0.20 -4.65 -15.68
C LEU A 707 -1.52 -4.04 -16.18
N GLU A 708 -2.17 -3.16 -15.40
CA GLU A 708 -3.35 -2.46 -15.89
C GLU A 708 -3.04 -1.73 -17.19
N ASP A 709 -3.76 -2.10 -18.24
CA ASP A 709 -3.70 -1.39 -19.50
C ASP A 709 -4.41 -0.04 -19.34
N ASP A 710 -3.71 1.03 -19.67
CA ASP A 710 -4.28 2.37 -19.78
C ASP A 710 -5.20 2.43 -21.02
N GLN A 711 -6.26 1.60 -21.04
CA GLN A 711 -7.25 1.58 -22.12
C GLN A 711 -8.07 2.87 -22.24
N ALA A 712 -7.80 3.86 -21.41
CA ALA A 712 -8.57 5.08 -21.38
C ALA A 712 -8.10 6.17 -22.36
N GLU A 713 -6.93 6.01 -23.01
CA GLU A 713 -6.49 7.00 -23.99
C GLU A 713 -5.77 6.33 -25.16
N GLY A 714 -6.47 6.26 -26.30
CA GLY A 714 -5.79 6.13 -27.57
C GLY A 714 -4.78 7.25 -27.71
N ASP A 715 -3.51 6.91 -27.59
CA ASP A 715 -2.38 7.53 -28.28
C ASP A 715 -0.99 7.13 -27.75
N PHE A 716 -0.88 6.28 -26.73
CA PHE A 716 0.41 5.72 -26.34
C PHE A 716 0.33 4.21 -26.22
N THR A 717 -0.01 3.55 -27.30
CA THR A 717 0.25 2.13 -27.43
C THR A 717 1.78 1.93 -27.43
N ILE A 718 2.26 0.88 -26.79
CA ILE A 718 3.68 0.46 -26.86
C ILE A 718 4.17 0.42 -28.31
N ASN A 719 3.27 0.24 -29.26
CA ASN A 719 3.53 0.28 -30.70
C ASN A 719 4.01 1.66 -31.19
N GLU A 720 3.57 2.77 -30.63
CA GLU A 720 4.08 4.09 -31.00
C GLU A 720 5.48 4.38 -30.45
N ILE A 721 5.87 3.74 -29.34
CA ILE A 721 7.23 3.85 -28.80
C ILE A 721 8.22 3.05 -29.66
N TYR A 722 7.75 2.03 -30.35
CA TYR A 722 8.50 1.21 -31.28
C TYR A 722 7.98 1.36 -32.71
N ASP A 723 7.69 2.56 -33.16
CA ASP A 723 7.51 2.87 -34.60
C ASP A 723 8.87 2.86 -35.32
N SER A 724 9.77 1.97 -34.89
CA SER A 724 10.85 1.50 -35.71
C SER A 724 10.24 0.53 -36.70
N VAL A 725 10.55 0.70 -37.97
CA VAL A 725 10.22 -0.24 -39.04
C VAL A 725 10.37 -1.66 -38.47
N GLU A 726 9.33 -2.46 -38.50
CA GLU A 726 9.30 -3.83 -37.93
C GLU A 726 10.47 -4.67 -38.44
N GLN A 727 10.92 -4.35 -39.63
CA GLN A 727 12.06 -4.94 -40.28
C GLN A 727 12.85 -3.87 -41.07
N ILE A 728 14.17 -3.78 -40.83
CA ILE A 728 15.04 -2.80 -41.48
C ILE A 728 15.22 -3.12 -42.95
N SER A 729 15.29 -4.41 -43.29
CA SER A 729 15.40 -4.91 -44.66
C SER A 729 14.87 -6.35 -44.68
N GLU A 730 14.26 -6.78 -45.81
CA GLU A 730 13.74 -8.13 -46.00
C GLU A 730 14.83 -9.21 -45.98
N ASP A 731 16.07 -8.84 -46.29
CA ASP A 731 17.22 -9.75 -46.25
C ASP A 731 17.78 -9.98 -44.83
N LEU A 732 17.40 -9.16 -43.88
CA LEU A 732 17.90 -9.22 -42.51
C LEU A 732 16.96 -10.05 -41.62
N ILE A 733 17.54 -10.88 -40.75
CA ILE A 733 16.78 -11.69 -39.78
C ILE A 733 16.46 -10.85 -38.55
N THR A 734 15.19 -10.64 -38.31
CA THR A 734 14.71 -10.03 -37.06
C THR A 734 14.60 -11.13 -36.01
N LEU A 735 15.46 -11.08 -34.97
CA LEU A 735 15.51 -12.12 -33.95
C LEU A 735 14.21 -12.21 -33.17
N SER A 736 13.74 -11.11 -32.60
CA SER A 736 12.46 -11.07 -31.87
C SER A 736 11.94 -9.66 -31.77
N SER A 737 10.64 -9.46 -32.03
CA SER A 737 9.92 -8.22 -31.73
C SER A 737 9.21 -8.27 -30.36
N GLY A 738 9.13 -9.43 -29.73
CA GLY A 738 8.43 -9.67 -28.48
C GLY A 738 9.35 -9.79 -27.26
N PRO A 739 8.77 -9.80 -26.04
CA PRO A 739 9.55 -9.94 -24.82
C PRO A 739 10.22 -11.31 -24.70
N ARG A 740 11.50 -11.32 -24.38
CA ARG A 740 12.34 -12.52 -24.22
C ARG A 740 11.76 -13.54 -23.22
N THR A 741 11.01 -13.07 -22.25
CA THR A 741 10.35 -13.91 -21.25
C THR A 741 9.31 -14.85 -21.85
N LYS A 742 8.66 -14.48 -22.97
CA LYS A 742 7.62 -15.29 -23.63
C LYS A 742 8.18 -16.62 -24.12
N PHE A 743 9.25 -16.61 -24.90
CA PHE A 743 9.85 -17.84 -25.43
C PHE A 743 10.67 -18.60 -24.38
N ASN A 744 11.33 -17.93 -23.42
CA ASN A 744 11.95 -18.64 -22.30
C ASN A 744 10.91 -19.40 -21.47
N THR A 745 9.72 -18.82 -21.26
CA THR A 745 8.62 -19.51 -20.58
C THR A 745 8.14 -20.70 -21.39
N LEU A 746 8.01 -20.59 -22.72
CA LEU A 746 7.62 -21.68 -23.59
C LEU A 746 8.61 -22.85 -23.53
N LEU A 747 9.92 -22.60 -23.63
CA LEU A 747 10.95 -23.64 -23.59
C LEU A 747 10.99 -24.40 -22.25
N HIS A 748 10.76 -23.70 -21.15
CA HIS A 748 10.86 -24.24 -19.78
C HIS A 748 9.51 -24.49 -19.11
N LEU A 749 8.42 -24.55 -19.90
CA LEU A 749 7.05 -24.65 -19.37
C LEU A 749 6.85 -25.91 -18.50
N ASP A 750 7.42 -27.04 -18.88
CA ASP A 750 7.31 -28.28 -18.12
C ASP A 750 8.02 -28.19 -16.75
N THR A 751 9.19 -27.56 -16.69
CA THR A 751 9.92 -27.34 -15.44
C THR A 751 9.19 -26.35 -14.53
N ILE A 752 8.58 -25.31 -15.11
CA ILE A 752 7.73 -24.36 -14.39
C ILE A 752 6.48 -25.05 -13.85
N LYS A 753 5.81 -25.88 -14.66
CA LYS A 753 4.65 -26.66 -14.19
C LYS A 753 5.02 -27.63 -13.07
N GLN A 754 6.17 -28.31 -13.15
CA GLN A 754 6.65 -29.22 -12.10
C GLN A 754 6.99 -28.47 -10.81
N SER A 755 7.67 -27.31 -10.90
CA SER A 755 8.03 -26.49 -9.74
C SER A 755 6.81 -25.84 -9.08
N SER A 756 5.76 -25.56 -9.86
CA SER A 756 4.50 -24.95 -9.38
C SER A 756 3.51 -25.95 -8.83
N LYS A 757 3.74 -27.26 -8.99
CA LYS A 757 2.89 -28.28 -8.35
C LYS A 757 2.95 -28.13 -6.83
N PRO A 758 1.80 -28.08 -6.13
CA PRO A 758 1.81 -28.06 -4.67
C PRO A 758 2.53 -29.33 -4.18
N LYS A 759 3.44 -29.17 -3.23
CA LYS A 759 4.06 -30.31 -2.57
C LYS A 759 2.96 -31.14 -1.94
N GLU A 760 2.92 -32.44 -2.29
CA GLU A 760 1.99 -33.37 -1.64
C GLU A 760 2.20 -33.27 -0.12
N ALA A 761 1.09 -33.30 0.63
CA ALA A 761 1.17 -33.37 2.07
C ALA A 761 2.01 -34.59 2.45
N PRO A 762 2.88 -34.49 3.49
CA PRO A 762 3.68 -35.63 3.89
C PRO A 762 2.78 -36.84 4.16
N LYS A 763 3.15 -38.00 3.59
CA LYS A 763 2.39 -39.25 3.77
C LYS A 763 2.21 -39.47 5.27
N LYS A 764 0.97 -39.70 5.69
CA LYS A 764 0.66 -39.99 7.09
C LYS A 764 1.46 -41.20 7.53
N PRO A 765 2.16 -41.17 8.67
CA PRO A 765 2.85 -42.36 9.20
C PRO A 765 1.82 -43.48 9.44
N GLU A 766 2.08 -44.67 8.91
CA GLU A 766 1.20 -45.83 8.99
C GLU A 766 0.86 -46.24 10.42
N ASN A 767 1.77 -45.91 11.36
CA ASN A 767 1.61 -46.20 12.80
C ASN A 767 1.83 -44.90 13.61
N ALA A 768 0.83 -44.00 13.62
CA ALA A 768 0.88 -42.88 14.55
C ALA A 768 0.41 -43.30 15.95
N PRO A 769 1.15 -42.94 17.03
CA PRO A 769 0.70 -43.16 18.39
C PRO A 769 -0.70 -42.55 18.60
N PHE A 770 -1.56 -43.21 19.34
CA PHE A 770 -3.00 -42.87 19.49
C PHE A 770 -3.23 -41.43 20.02
N PHE A 771 -2.25 -40.85 20.66
CA PHE A 771 -2.31 -39.47 21.19
C PHE A 771 -1.91 -38.38 20.15
N LEU A 772 -1.36 -38.74 18.99
CA LEU A 772 -1.14 -37.81 17.90
C LEU A 772 -2.41 -37.69 17.05
N GLN A 773 -3.15 -36.63 17.25
CA GLN A 773 -4.31 -36.30 16.38
C GLN A 773 -3.83 -36.10 14.95
N LEU A 774 -4.36 -36.89 14.05
CA LEU A 774 -4.18 -36.71 12.62
C LEU A 774 -4.81 -35.39 12.23
N THR A 775 -3.99 -34.38 11.92
CA THR A 775 -4.45 -33.06 11.44
C THR A 775 -5.29 -33.28 10.19
N GLY A 776 -6.60 -33.06 10.28
CA GLY A 776 -7.51 -33.07 9.14
C GLY A 776 -8.72 -34.01 9.25
N GLN A 777 -8.85 -34.77 10.34
CA GLN A 777 -10.09 -35.54 10.59
C GLN A 777 -11.01 -34.79 11.56
N ALA A 778 -12.22 -34.49 11.10
CA ALA A 778 -13.28 -33.96 11.95
C ALA A 778 -13.67 -35.01 12.99
N VAL A 779 -14.01 -34.56 14.21
CA VAL A 779 -14.33 -35.38 15.40
C VAL A 779 -15.48 -36.37 15.19
N GLY A 780 -16.20 -36.32 14.04
CA GLY A 780 -17.31 -37.19 13.68
C GLY A 780 -16.95 -38.58 13.12
N ASP A 781 -15.72 -38.74 12.57
CA ASP A 781 -15.36 -40.01 11.88
C ASP A 781 -14.70 -41.09 12.76
N ARG A 782 -14.83 -40.95 14.07
CA ARG A 782 -14.25 -41.94 15.02
C ARG A 782 -14.93 -43.32 15.02
N ALA A 783 -16.10 -43.45 14.40
CA ALA A 783 -16.87 -44.71 14.44
C ALA A 783 -16.49 -45.72 13.36
N SER A 784 -15.74 -45.33 12.30
CA SER A 784 -15.48 -46.23 11.16
C SER A 784 -14.09 -46.90 11.15
N VAL A 785 -13.25 -46.65 12.19
CA VAL A 785 -11.85 -47.16 12.23
C VAL A 785 -11.72 -48.47 13.03
N ALA A 786 -12.81 -48.96 13.61
CA ALA A 786 -12.76 -50.16 14.48
C ALA A 786 -12.90 -51.49 13.72
N GLU A 787 -13.23 -51.51 12.43
CA GLU A 787 -13.28 -52.75 11.64
C GLU A 787 -12.34 -52.64 10.44
N GLY A 788 -11.26 -53.41 10.50
CA GLY A 788 -10.25 -53.52 9.45
C GLY A 788 -10.81 -54.17 8.17
N LYS A 789 -11.46 -53.38 7.33
CA LYS A 789 -11.65 -53.68 5.91
C LYS A 789 -11.30 -52.39 5.16
N VAL A 790 -10.13 -52.44 4.49
CA VAL A 790 -9.80 -51.54 3.38
C VAL A 790 -10.89 -51.78 2.34
N VAL A 791 -11.88 -50.90 2.30
CA VAL A 791 -12.68 -50.70 1.08
C VAL A 791 -11.91 -49.73 0.24
N GLU A 792 -11.17 -50.23 -0.73
CA GLU A 792 -10.78 -49.47 -1.90
C GLU A 792 -12.08 -48.93 -2.48
N GLN A 793 -12.40 -47.68 -2.17
CA GLN A 793 -13.31 -46.94 -3.02
C GLN A 793 -12.55 -46.69 -4.34
N GLU A 794 -12.67 -47.63 -5.22
CA GLU A 794 -12.75 -47.31 -6.65
C GLU A 794 -13.82 -46.23 -6.78
N THR A 795 -13.41 -44.98 -6.72
CA THR A 795 -14.22 -43.88 -7.22
C THR A 795 -14.40 -44.15 -8.68
N THR A 796 -15.54 -44.64 -8.92
CA THR A 796 -16.02 -45.11 -10.21
C THR A 796 -15.78 -44.03 -11.26
N VAL A 797 -14.91 -44.36 -12.21
CA VAL A 797 -14.77 -43.72 -13.50
C VAL A 797 -16.14 -43.55 -14.22
N GLU A 798 -17.17 -44.24 -13.73
CA GLU A 798 -18.55 -44.20 -14.24
C GLU A 798 -19.31 -42.90 -13.94
N ASP A 799 -19.07 -42.23 -12.80
CA ASP A 799 -19.71 -40.94 -12.52
C ASP A 799 -19.18 -39.75 -13.34
N ASN A 800 -17.92 -39.83 -13.75
CA ASN A 800 -17.37 -38.84 -14.68
C ASN A 800 -17.75 -39.13 -16.12
N ALA A 801 -17.90 -40.42 -16.51
CA ALA A 801 -18.39 -40.81 -17.83
C ALA A 801 -19.87 -40.44 -18.02
N SER A 802 -20.72 -40.48 -16.95
CA SER A 802 -22.10 -40.04 -17.03
C SER A 802 -22.28 -38.54 -17.11
N LYS A 803 -21.35 -37.75 -16.54
CA LYS A 803 -21.31 -36.28 -16.70
C LYS A 803 -20.81 -35.90 -18.11
N LEU A 804 -19.83 -36.62 -18.66
CA LEU A 804 -19.37 -36.45 -20.03
C LEU A 804 -20.45 -36.84 -21.05
N ARG A 805 -21.21 -37.93 -20.84
CA ARG A 805 -22.34 -38.32 -21.72
C ARG A 805 -23.49 -37.29 -21.72
N LYS A 806 -23.73 -36.53 -20.66
CA LYS A 806 -24.68 -35.40 -20.63
C LYS A 806 -24.21 -34.18 -21.42
N LEU A 807 -22.90 -34.00 -21.62
CA LEU A 807 -22.31 -32.97 -22.47
C LEU A 807 -22.34 -33.34 -23.96
N ASP A 808 -22.26 -34.63 -24.30
CA ASP A 808 -22.27 -35.15 -25.70
C ASP A 808 -23.63 -34.97 -26.42
N ASN A 809 -24.73 -34.74 -25.71
CA ASN A 809 -26.04 -34.49 -26.32
C ASN A 809 -26.31 -33.04 -26.73
N GLN A 810 -25.34 -32.12 -26.53
CA GLN A 810 -25.31 -30.81 -27.17
C GLN A 810 -24.17 -30.81 -28.18
N VAL A 811 -24.41 -31.33 -29.34
CA VAL A 811 -23.50 -31.22 -30.50
C VAL A 811 -23.39 -29.74 -30.89
N ARG A 812 -22.56 -29.03 -30.19
CA ARG A 812 -21.86 -27.86 -30.69
C ARG A 812 -20.40 -28.28 -30.79
N SER A 813 -19.92 -28.41 -32.03
CA SER A 813 -18.50 -28.56 -32.33
C SER A 813 -17.76 -27.41 -31.65
N PHE A 814 -17.11 -27.65 -30.51
CA PHE A 814 -16.18 -26.73 -29.90
C PHE A 814 -14.85 -26.84 -30.66
N GLU A 815 -14.80 -26.28 -31.85
CA GLU A 815 -13.54 -26.01 -32.51
C GLU A 815 -12.92 -24.78 -31.84
N SER A 816 -11.63 -24.86 -31.50
CA SER A 816 -10.90 -23.68 -31.03
C SER A 816 -10.72 -22.72 -32.22
N GLU A 817 -10.62 -21.40 -31.92
CA GLU A 817 -10.31 -20.40 -32.95
C GLU A 817 -9.00 -20.69 -33.65
N PHE A 818 -8.04 -21.28 -32.93
CA PHE A 818 -6.77 -21.74 -33.46
C PHE A 818 -6.94 -22.79 -34.60
N THR A 819 -7.68 -23.88 -34.34
CA THR A 819 -7.90 -24.94 -35.33
C THR A 819 -8.74 -24.47 -36.52
N LYS A 820 -9.68 -23.56 -36.26
CA LYS A 820 -10.51 -22.95 -37.30
C LYS A 820 -9.69 -22.09 -38.26
N LEU A 821 -8.89 -21.16 -37.70
CA LEU A 821 -8.00 -20.30 -38.50
C LEU A 821 -6.93 -21.13 -39.23
N LEU A 822 -6.39 -22.18 -38.60
CA LEU A 822 -5.42 -23.06 -39.23
C LEU A 822 -6.01 -23.82 -40.44
N ARG A 823 -7.28 -24.25 -40.39
CA ARG A 823 -7.95 -24.90 -41.49
C ARG A 823 -8.28 -23.93 -42.61
N GLU A 824 -8.83 -22.77 -42.29
CA GLU A 824 -9.12 -21.70 -43.24
C GLU A 824 -7.84 -21.25 -43.97
N ALA A 825 -6.74 -21.10 -43.24
CA ALA A 825 -5.44 -20.77 -43.79
C ALA A 825 -4.89 -21.87 -44.72
N GLY A 826 -5.10 -23.14 -44.36
CA GLY A 826 -4.71 -24.26 -45.21
C GLY A 826 -5.55 -24.42 -46.50
N GLU A 827 -6.83 -24.00 -46.49
CA GLU A 827 -7.68 -23.99 -47.70
C GLU A 827 -7.37 -22.83 -48.64
N GLN A 828 -6.87 -21.68 -48.07
CA GLN A 828 -6.57 -20.47 -48.86
C GLN A 828 -5.09 -20.31 -49.19
N ASP A 829 -4.19 -21.15 -48.66
CA ASP A 829 -2.73 -21.02 -48.72
C ASP A 829 -2.19 -19.66 -48.22
N ASP A 830 -2.97 -18.95 -47.41
CA ASP A 830 -2.56 -17.69 -46.73
C ASP A 830 -2.54 -17.86 -45.22
N PHE A 831 -1.32 -17.84 -44.66
CA PHE A 831 -1.09 -18.07 -43.23
C PHE A 831 -0.86 -16.77 -42.44
N THR A 832 -1.03 -15.58 -43.02
CA THR A 832 -0.70 -14.30 -42.40
C THR A 832 -1.58 -14.00 -41.18
N GLU A 833 -2.90 -14.18 -41.30
CA GLU A 833 -3.83 -13.98 -40.16
C GLU A 833 -3.58 -15.00 -39.07
N PHE A 834 -3.33 -16.25 -39.41
CA PHE A 834 -3.01 -17.30 -38.43
C PHE A 834 -1.71 -16.98 -37.67
N LEU A 835 -0.65 -16.53 -38.35
CA LEU A 835 0.63 -16.18 -37.72
C LEU A 835 0.48 -14.96 -36.76
N THR A 836 -0.29 -13.94 -37.13
CA THR A 836 -0.55 -12.80 -36.26
C THR A 836 -1.32 -13.22 -35.02
N TYR A 837 -2.34 -14.07 -35.16
CA TYR A 837 -3.06 -14.63 -34.01
C TYR A 837 -2.16 -15.47 -33.12
N LEU A 838 -1.33 -16.37 -33.71
CA LEU A 838 -0.39 -17.22 -32.99
C LEU A 838 0.61 -16.44 -32.15
N LEU A 839 1.16 -15.34 -32.69
CA LEU A 839 2.09 -14.46 -31.98
C LEU A 839 1.42 -13.69 -30.84
N GLY A 840 0.11 -13.45 -30.91
CA GLY A 840 -0.68 -12.78 -29.86
C GLY A 840 -0.97 -13.67 -28.64
N LEU A 841 -0.95 -15.00 -28.78
CA LEU A 841 -1.33 -15.93 -27.73
C LEU A 841 -0.35 -15.96 -26.55
N SER A 842 -0.87 -16.24 -25.35
CA SER A 842 -0.05 -16.46 -24.16
C SER A 842 0.67 -17.82 -24.19
N PRO A 843 1.82 -17.97 -23.51
CA PRO A 843 2.59 -19.23 -23.54
C PRO A 843 1.81 -20.47 -23.09
N SER A 844 0.92 -20.32 -22.12
CA SER A 844 0.10 -21.44 -21.61
C SER A 844 -0.99 -21.88 -22.60
N VAL A 845 -1.56 -20.91 -23.33
CA VAL A 845 -2.55 -21.19 -24.37
C VAL A 845 -1.87 -21.82 -25.57
N LEU A 846 -0.68 -21.33 -25.99
CA LEU A 846 0.11 -21.92 -27.06
C LEU A 846 0.45 -23.39 -26.81
N ASP A 847 0.90 -23.75 -25.60
CA ASP A 847 1.16 -25.16 -25.25
C ASP A 847 -0.11 -26.01 -25.31
N LEU A 848 -1.26 -25.47 -24.88
CA LEU A 848 -2.53 -26.18 -24.94
C LEU A 848 -2.98 -26.43 -26.41
N GLU A 849 -2.94 -25.38 -27.22
CA GLU A 849 -3.39 -25.44 -28.62
C GLU A 849 -2.47 -26.34 -29.46
N ILE A 850 -1.14 -26.28 -29.28
CA ILE A 850 -0.21 -27.20 -29.96
C ILE A 850 -0.47 -28.66 -29.57
N ARG A 851 -0.81 -28.94 -28.31
CA ARG A 851 -1.19 -30.29 -27.85
C ARG A 851 -2.54 -30.75 -28.38
N SER A 852 -3.43 -29.83 -28.74
CA SER A 852 -4.78 -30.16 -29.28
C SER A 852 -4.81 -30.45 -30.76
N ILE A 853 -3.70 -30.20 -31.50
CA ILE A 853 -3.61 -30.52 -32.93
C ILE A 853 -3.90 -31.99 -33.16
N ASN A 854 -4.73 -32.28 -34.16
CA ASN A 854 -5.15 -33.63 -34.49
C ASN A 854 -3.96 -34.50 -34.93
N SER A 855 -3.72 -35.57 -34.19
CA SER A 855 -2.64 -36.54 -34.44
C SER A 855 -3.04 -37.80 -35.22
N PHE A 856 -4.28 -37.88 -35.67
CA PHE A 856 -4.80 -39.03 -36.45
C PHE A 856 -4.78 -38.74 -37.95
N PRO A 857 -4.54 -39.73 -38.78
CA PRO A 857 -4.64 -39.58 -40.28
C PRO A 857 -6.05 -39.14 -40.72
N PRO A 858 -6.16 -38.22 -41.67
CA PRO A 858 -5.13 -37.49 -42.36
C PRO A 858 -4.50 -36.37 -41.49
N LEU A 859 -3.17 -36.24 -41.49
CA LEU A 859 -2.39 -35.32 -40.69
C LEU A 859 -2.44 -33.86 -41.20
N THR A 860 -3.53 -33.48 -41.84
CA THR A 860 -3.69 -32.16 -42.50
C THR A 860 -3.43 -30.98 -41.57
N GLU A 861 -3.89 -31.02 -40.31
CA GLU A 861 -3.67 -29.92 -39.34
C GLU A 861 -2.19 -29.79 -38.97
N MET A 862 -1.48 -30.91 -38.80
CA MET A 862 -0.05 -30.90 -38.50
C MET A 862 0.76 -30.37 -39.70
N ILE A 863 0.43 -30.80 -40.92
CA ILE A 863 1.07 -30.34 -42.16
C ILE A 863 0.84 -28.83 -42.35
N ASN A 864 -0.39 -28.37 -42.18
CA ASN A 864 -0.73 -26.94 -42.26
C ASN A 864 -0.03 -26.11 -41.19
N PHE A 865 0.14 -26.64 -39.97
CA PHE A 865 0.88 -25.94 -38.92
C PHE A 865 2.37 -25.79 -39.28
N ILE A 866 3.03 -26.83 -39.80
CA ILE A 866 4.42 -26.75 -40.24
C ILE A 866 4.55 -25.80 -41.46
N LYS A 867 3.61 -25.84 -42.39
CA LYS A 867 3.58 -24.90 -43.55
C LYS A 867 3.46 -23.46 -43.05
N ALA A 868 2.58 -23.16 -42.07
CA ALA A 868 2.43 -21.84 -41.48
C ALA A 868 3.77 -21.34 -40.89
N LEU A 869 4.46 -22.20 -40.14
CA LEU A 869 5.74 -21.84 -39.56
C LEU A 869 6.84 -21.65 -40.61
N ASN A 870 6.85 -22.48 -41.70
CA ASN A 870 7.77 -22.30 -42.79
C ASN A 870 7.58 -20.94 -43.50
N VAL A 871 6.32 -20.53 -43.74
CA VAL A 871 6.00 -19.21 -44.30
C VAL A 871 6.50 -18.09 -43.36
N GLY A 872 6.32 -18.26 -42.04
CA GLY A 872 6.86 -17.34 -41.06
C GLY A 872 8.39 -17.24 -41.10
N LEU A 873 9.13 -18.37 -41.25
CA LEU A 873 10.59 -18.35 -41.36
C LEU A 873 11.08 -17.70 -42.64
N ARG A 874 10.37 -17.88 -43.77
CA ARG A 874 10.68 -17.21 -45.03
C ARG A 874 10.59 -15.68 -44.95
N SER A 875 9.70 -15.15 -44.08
CA SER A 875 9.57 -13.71 -43.86
C SER A 875 10.72 -13.10 -43.07
N ASN A 876 11.64 -13.91 -42.51
CA ASN A 876 12.73 -13.51 -41.61
C ASN A 876 12.28 -12.72 -40.39
N LEU A 877 11.00 -12.73 -40.05
CA LEU A 877 10.43 -12.05 -38.89
C LEU A 877 10.29 -13.01 -37.70
N ASN A 878 10.58 -12.53 -36.51
CA ASN A 878 10.33 -13.26 -35.24
C ASN A 878 10.98 -14.65 -35.16
N PHE A 879 12.22 -14.78 -35.67
CA PHE A 879 12.94 -16.03 -35.77
C PHE A 879 12.98 -16.85 -34.48
N GLU A 880 13.33 -16.22 -33.33
CA GLU A 880 13.45 -16.93 -32.07
C GLU A 880 12.13 -17.56 -31.59
N ILE A 881 10.99 -16.89 -31.75
CA ILE A 881 9.70 -17.43 -31.33
C ILE A 881 9.24 -18.57 -32.26
N LEU A 882 9.47 -18.47 -33.56
CA LEU A 882 9.14 -19.52 -34.49
C LEU A 882 9.97 -20.77 -34.23
N GLU A 883 11.26 -20.65 -33.98
CA GLU A 883 12.13 -21.77 -33.61
C GLU A 883 11.76 -22.40 -32.26
N THR A 884 11.31 -21.60 -31.31
CA THR A 884 10.79 -22.14 -30.04
C THR A 884 9.49 -22.92 -30.24
N LEU A 885 8.61 -22.47 -31.13
CA LEU A 885 7.39 -23.21 -31.50
C LEU A 885 7.69 -24.52 -32.21
N TYR A 886 8.67 -24.54 -33.12
CA TYR A 886 9.15 -25.79 -33.74
C TYR A 886 9.70 -26.75 -32.69
N THR A 887 10.54 -26.25 -31.77
CA THR A 887 11.12 -27.07 -30.70
C THR A 887 10.02 -27.68 -29.83
N MET A 888 9.00 -26.90 -29.48
CA MET A 888 7.84 -27.41 -28.74
C MET A 888 7.03 -28.42 -29.50
N PHE A 889 6.73 -28.13 -30.77
CA PHE A 889 5.97 -29.03 -31.67
C PHE A 889 6.65 -30.36 -31.80
N PHE A 890 7.96 -30.41 -32.14
CA PHE A 890 8.72 -31.65 -32.24
C PHE A 890 8.83 -32.38 -30.88
N LYS A 891 8.94 -31.67 -29.77
CA LYS A 891 8.94 -32.31 -28.47
C LYS A 891 7.62 -32.99 -28.12
N ILE A 892 6.50 -32.45 -28.59
CA ILE A 892 5.16 -32.97 -28.30
C ILE A 892 4.76 -34.06 -29.28
N HIS A 893 5.01 -33.85 -30.57
CA HIS A 893 4.51 -34.71 -31.67
C HIS A 893 5.60 -35.53 -32.36
N GLY A 894 6.85 -35.53 -31.85
CA GLY A 894 7.98 -36.22 -32.48
C GLY A 894 7.77 -37.72 -32.71
N ASP A 895 7.13 -38.42 -31.73
CA ASP A 895 6.85 -39.85 -31.86
C ASP A 895 5.85 -40.15 -33.01
N ILE A 896 4.89 -39.25 -33.22
CA ILE A 896 3.88 -39.36 -34.26
C ILE A 896 4.52 -39.10 -35.63
N ILE A 897 5.35 -38.07 -35.75
CA ILE A 897 6.09 -37.74 -36.97
C ILE A 897 6.96 -38.93 -37.40
N HIS A 898 7.62 -39.60 -36.45
CA HIS A 898 8.43 -40.77 -36.73
C HIS A 898 7.60 -41.99 -37.16
N GLN A 899 6.37 -42.16 -36.66
CA GLN A 899 5.46 -43.23 -37.08
C GLN A 899 4.97 -43.06 -38.53
N TYR A 900 4.77 -41.81 -38.97
CA TYR A 900 4.25 -41.48 -40.31
C TYR A 900 5.32 -40.92 -41.26
N GLU A 901 6.59 -41.31 -41.10
CA GLU A 901 7.73 -40.85 -41.88
C GLU A 901 7.58 -41.15 -43.42
N ASN A 902 6.73 -42.10 -43.79
CA ASN A 902 6.50 -42.52 -45.17
C ASN A 902 5.45 -41.67 -45.91
N GLU A 903 4.79 -40.70 -45.28
CA GLU A 903 3.87 -39.78 -45.95
C GLU A 903 4.64 -38.70 -46.72
N GLN A 904 4.45 -38.67 -48.04
CA GLN A 904 5.22 -37.79 -48.94
C GLN A 904 5.03 -36.31 -48.61
N GLU A 905 3.77 -35.89 -48.34
CA GLU A 905 3.46 -34.49 -48.05
C GLU A 905 4.13 -33.99 -46.74
N LEU A 906 4.17 -34.83 -45.72
CA LEU A 906 4.81 -34.49 -44.44
C LEU A 906 6.34 -34.42 -44.63
N HIS A 907 6.92 -35.34 -45.41
CA HIS A 907 8.34 -35.39 -45.70
C HIS A 907 8.80 -34.14 -46.47
N ASP A 908 8.06 -33.74 -47.49
CA ASP A 908 8.38 -32.55 -48.30
C ASP A 908 8.39 -31.26 -47.45
N VAL A 909 7.41 -31.11 -46.56
CA VAL A 909 7.33 -29.93 -45.72
C VAL A 909 8.42 -29.91 -44.63
N LEU A 910 8.84 -31.06 -44.11
CA LEU A 910 9.97 -31.19 -43.19
C LEU A 910 11.33 -30.98 -43.88
N GLU A 911 11.50 -31.42 -45.13
CA GLU A 911 12.71 -31.11 -45.90
C GLU A 911 12.84 -29.61 -46.18
N GLU A 912 11.72 -28.96 -46.50
CA GLU A 912 11.66 -27.51 -46.65
C GLU A 912 12.10 -26.80 -45.37
N TYR A 913 11.60 -27.24 -44.21
CA TYR A 913 12.05 -26.69 -42.91
C TYR A 913 13.56 -26.87 -42.72
N ASN A 914 14.10 -28.05 -42.96
CA ASN A 914 15.52 -28.32 -42.83
C ASN A 914 16.39 -27.42 -43.73
N GLN A 915 15.95 -27.13 -44.93
CA GLN A 915 16.64 -26.22 -45.84
C GLN A 915 16.61 -24.79 -45.34
N LEU A 916 15.43 -24.29 -44.93
CA LEU A 916 15.26 -22.94 -44.37
C LEU A 916 16.07 -22.74 -43.08
N ASN A 917 16.04 -23.72 -42.20
CA ASN A 917 16.79 -23.65 -40.92
C ASN A 917 18.31 -23.67 -41.15
N LYS A 918 18.78 -24.48 -42.14
CA LYS A 918 20.19 -24.51 -42.52
C LYS A 918 20.65 -23.16 -43.09
N GLU A 919 19.90 -22.57 -44.01
CA GLU A 919 20.20 -21.26 -44.60
C GLU A 919 20.22 -20.14 -43.55
N THR A 920 19.25 -20.10 -42.65
CA THR A 920 19.18 -19.09 -41.57
C THR A 920 20.30 -19.25 -40.55
N ASN A 921 20.65 -20.48 -40.18
CA ASN A 921 21.77 -20.77 -39.28
C ASN A 921 23.13 -20.43 -39.94
N GLU A 922 23.35 -20.69 -41.22
CA GLU A 922 24.57 -20.25 -41.90
C GLU A 922 24.72 -18.73 -41.94
N LYS A 923 23.61 -18.00 -42.17
CA LYS A 923 23.59 -16.52 -42.08
C LYS A 923 23.93 -16.04 -40.68
N LEU A 924 23.31 -16.59 -39.64
CA LEU A 924 23.59 -16.24 -38.24
C LEU A 924 25.03 -16.57 -37.82
N ASP A 925 25.56 -17.71 -38.19
CA ASP A 925 26.95 -18.11 -37.92
C ASP A 925 27.96 -17.16 -38.58
N SER A 926 27.69 -16.77 -39.80
CA SER A 926 28.53 -15.82 -40.51
C SER A 926 28.53 -14.44 -39.82
N LEU A 927 27.37 -13.98 -39.36
CA LEU A 927 27.21 -12.74 -38.64
C LEU A 927 27.90 -12.77 -37.25
N VAL A 928 27.76 -13.88 -36.51
CA VAL A 928 28.42 -14.06 -35.22
C VAL A 928 29.94 -14.09 -35.36
N LYS A 929 30.46 -14.77 -36.39
CA LYS A 929 31.89 -14.77 -36.70
C LYS A 929 32.38 -13.37 -37.09
N TYR A 930 31.60 -12.61 -37.84
CA TYR A 930 31.93 -11.24 -38.22
C TYR A 930 31.96 -10.32 -36.98
N CYS A 931 30.93 -10.37 -36.15
CA CYS A 931 30.87 -9.58 -34.90
C CYS A 931 32.00 -9.94 -33.95
N SER A 932 32.30 -11.22 -33.74
CA SER A 932 33.38 -11.64 -32.87
C SER A 932 34.75 -11.23 -33.41
N SER A 933 34.95 -11.20 -34.73
CA SER A 933 36.16 -10.67 -35.32
C SER A 933 36.37 -9.17 -35.09
N ILE A 934 35.27 -8.39 -35.16
CA ILE A 934 35.29 -6.95 -34.83
C ILE A 934 35.63 -6.73 -33.35
N VAL A 935 34.97 -7.46 -32.46
CA VAL A 935 35.25 -7.35 -31.00
C VAL A 935 36.71 -7.70 -30.71
N ASN A 936 37.25 -8.76 -31.30
CA ASN A 936 38.66 -9.14 -31.15
C ASN A 936 39.63 -8.12 -31.75
N PHE A 937 39.21 -7.34 -32.77
CA PHE A 937 40.01 -6.27 -33.33
C PHE A 937 40.01 -4.99 -32.47
N ILE A 938 38.90 -4.74 -31.78
CA ILE A 938 38.73 -3.55 -30.91
C ILE A 938 39.32 -3.80 -29.51
N SER A 939 39.30 -5.04 -29.01
CA SER A 939 39.91 -5.44 -27.72
C SER A 939 41.44 -5.59 -27.84
#